data_c1603c17cf5fe19d609b9352d114758a
#
_entry.id   c1603c17cf5fe19d609b9352d114758a
#
_cell.length_a   1.000
_cell.length_b   1.000
_cell.length_c   1.000
_cell.angle_alpha   90.00
_cell.angle_beta   90.00
_cell.angle_gamma   90.00
#
_symmetry.space_group_name_H-M   'P 1'
#
loop_
_entity.id
_entity.type
_entity.pdbx_description
1 polymer ?
#
loop_
_entity_poly.entity_id
_entity_poly.type
_entity_poly.pdbx_seq_one_letter_code
_entity_poly.pdbx_strand_id
1 'polypeptide(L)'
;MPKEKGDIRDKEFDAVHAYFIGPKGSNLPDFRANINTILDELLAARQAYHPEDQAFISKEYRRSPVFLKARSDLRLATEKVAQLLGEHSAPFWSPRYEAHMCTDLTMSSLLGYFMTMLYNPNNVALEASPMTTLVELRVGQQLCKLFGYNTDVQKSPVSWGHITCDGTIANLESIWVARNLKFYPLSLCLALRRGKLQFIGDKFYASRCFHATKKTLFKDLKGWDLLNLSSEVILDLPNELNKQFGITSKFLESALNEFNIQTIGREVLEREFKVKNPIKYFVSKTRHYSWPKGVAIAGLGSGNVIGVDVNNAAQIDIKVLEKHLEDCVKTETAVFAVVAIIGSTEEGAVDRLTEILRLRDKFQEEHGLSFLVHADAAWGGYFATMVNPDRRYSVEDQGSSKPEPEWYLDPKTVEDIKAMAEADSITVDPHKAGYIPYPAGSLVYKDGRMRHLVTWSGPYLSQGSAENIGVYGVEGSKPGASAMSAWFSNSTIGLNHHGYGKLLGEATFTSARLSAHYATMINDDFICVPFNMLAAENNGSRGFLSKPVEKQRDKIRDLIIGKKDHEIFASKDAMKIIRDLGSDTNINCFALNWKDKNGNLNTDLEEANYLMKRVVDRLSITSANTDPTEIPIFLTSTQFLHEDYGSCAHKFMERMGVGKSNQSLFVIRNVVMSPFPTRQNFIDKLMREFEEVIRDEVGKVRKRNDPGQKKVQFLVQSTPGSSEVFLSFQASFHSATKRQQIILSATLDSTLRDFHKELTGGNQDSIVMLESTEKVFIEDVVEVLGDLDVIMYEKGTKKYHQRDGTITFNSVVKSRPLNSIHREIDYPSEFMPFYLYGNEKEIHCSHMLVKSPNISLAANNITFSPSLSSEINHRQSVAELLAEGMILGLVEIPEDSMQPFAERNQDLAEEFFFRQGQKFKVKIWKDPKDAAAHGPGLLKDLGKHLYEGEMTLGENVFVDAEGPNEDKLKDIKVESDSWQRKLDEVGSLLDGTHVNCQ
;
A
#
# COMPACT_ATOMS: atom_id res chain seq x y z
N MET A 1 6.84 45.34 19.53
CA MET A 1 7.46 44.05 19.16
C MET A 1 8.97 44.19 19.27
N PRO A 2 9.67 43.44 20.12
CA PRO A 2 11.14 43.51 20.18
C PRO A 2 11.69 42.93 18.86
N LYS A 3 12.61 43.67 18.23
CA LYS A 3 13.40 43.12 17.11
C LYS A 3 14.29 42.00 17.68
N GLU A 4 13.97 40.77 17.39
CA GLU A 4 14.90 39.67 17.57
C GLU A 4 16.11 39.92 16.70
N LYS A 5 17.28 40.03 17.36
CA LYS A 5 18.56 40.00 16.66
C LYS A 5 18.74 38.59 16.11
N GLY A 6 18.35 38.40 14.85
CA GLY A 6 18.62 37.14 14.12
C GLY A 6 20.15 36.92 14.12
N ASP A 7 20.52 35.69 14.43
CA ASP A 7 21.89 35.21 14.41
C ASP A 7 22.45 35.40 12.97
N ILE A 8 23.53 36.13 12.85
CA ILE A 8 24.11 36.58 11.56
C ILE A 8 24.61 35.38 10.71
N ARG A 9 24.58 34.17 11.26
CA ARG A 9 25.06 32.94 10.62
C ARG A 9 23.99 32.14 9.82
N ASP A 10 22.70 32.49 9.94
CA ASP A 10 21.61 31.93 9.11
C ASP A 10 21.46 32.69 7.76
N LYS A 11 22.49 33.35 7.29
CA LYS A 11 22.46 34.22 6.08
C LYS A 11 22.61 33.47 4.74
N GLU A 12 22.58 32.16 4.73
CA GLU A 12 22.41 31.44 3.47
C GLU A 12 20.91 31.40 3.14
N PHE A 13 20.43 32.45 2.50
CA PHE A 13 19.08 32.58 1.99
C PHE A 13 18.91 31.59 0.85
N ASP A 14 18.30 30.43 1.14
CA ASP A 14 17.95 29.46 0.15
C ASP A 14 16.80 29.96 -0.72
N ALA A 15 16.96 29.86 -2.03
CA ALA A 15 15.89 30.10 -2.99
C ALA A 15 14.66 29.21 -2.76
N VAL A 16 14.82 28.09 -2.06
CA VAL A 16 13.75 27.16 -1.66
C VAL A 16 12.56 27.88 -1.02
N HIS A 17 12.82 28.91 -0.18
CA HIS A 17 11.74 29.68 0.47
C HIS A 17 10.94 30.53 -0.52
N ALA A 18 11.49 30.86 -1.69
CA ALA A 18 10.80 31.60 -2.74
C ALA A 18 9.96 30.69 -3.65
N TYR A 19 10.11 29.38 -3.56
CA TYR A 19 9.38 28.45 -4.44
C TYR A 19 7.93 28.22 -4.01
N PHE A 20 7.55 28.55 -2.78
CA PHE A 20 6.26 28.26 -2.19
C PHE A 20 5.51 29.52 -1.76
N ILE A 21 4.18 29.44 -1.72
CA ILE A 21 3.36 30.48 -1.08
C ILE A 21 3.74 30.59 0.41
N GLY A 22 4.17 29.49 0.98
CA GLY A 22 4.61 29.35 2.37
C GLY A 22 3.47 29.02 3.33
N PRO A 23 3.78 28.33 4.46
CA PRO A 23 2.77 27.79 5.38
C PRO A 23 1.82 28.83 5.99
N LYS A 24 2.20 30.08 6.01
CA LYS A 24 1.37 31.21 6.48
C LYS A 24 1.08 32.25 5.39
N GLY A 25 1.29 31.89 4.12
CA GLY A 25 0.99 32.75 2.99
C GLY A 25 1.95 33.92 2.83
N SER A 26 3.22 33.81 3.28
CA SER A 26 4.18 34.88 3.27
C SER A 26 4.46 35.45 1.87
N ASN A 27 4.45 34.59 0.85
CA ASN A 27 4.67 34.96 -0.57
C ASN A 27 3.37 35.15 -1.36
N LEU A 28 2.21 35.20 -0.69
CA LEU A 28 0.92 35.42 -1.36
C LEU A 28 0.84 36.75 -2.13
N PRO A 29 1.43 37.87 -1.67
CA PRO A 29 1.49 39.11 -2.44
C PRO A 29 2.17 38.95 -3.80
N ASP A 30 3.30 38.22 -3.86
CA ASP A 30 4.04 37.98 -5.09
C ASP A 30 3.24 37.03 -6.02
N PHE A 31 2.60 36.02 -5.47
CA PHE A 31 1.72 35.13 -6.21
C PHE A 31 0.56 35.89 -6.85
N ARG A 32 -0.10 36.81 -6.11
CA ARG A 32 -1.16 37.67 -6.64
C ARG A 32 -0.67 38.58 -7.75
N ALA A 33 0.52 39.18 -7.61
CA ALA A 33 1.09 40.05 -8.65
C ALA A 33 1.29 39.27 -9.96
N ASN A 34 1.83 38.05 -9.88
CA ASN A 34 1.98 37.18 -11.06
C ASN A 34 0.64 36.78 -11.69
N ILE A 35 -0.39 36.47 -10.89
CA ILE A 35 -1.73 36.19 -11.41
C ILE A 35 -2.30 37.42 -12.15
N ASN A 36 -2.15 38.60 -11.61
CA ASN A 36 -2.60 39.82 -12.28
C ASN A 36 -1.90 40.02 -13.65
N THR A 37 -0.58 39.82 -13.69
CA THR A 37 0.17 39.85 -14.96
C THR A 37 -0.39 38.85 -15.98
N ILE A 38 -0.72 37.62 -15.57
CA ILE A 38 -1.31 36.60 -16.44
C ILE A 38 -2.68 37.07 -16.98
N LEU A 39 -3.50 37.68 -16.14
CA LEU A 39 -4.83 38.17 -16.54
C LEU A 39 -4.73 39.40 -17.46
N ASP A 40 -3.77 40.30 -17.25
CA ASP A 40 -3.51 41.45 -18.11
C ASP A 40 -3.05 41.00 -19.51
N GLU A 41 -2.14 40.02 -19.60
CA GLU A 41 -1.71 39.44 -20.88
C GLU A 41 -2.84 38.69 -21.60
N LEU A 42 -3.70 37.98 -20.85
CA LEU A 42 -4.91 37.37 -21.42
C LEU A 42 -5.85 38.41 -22.04
N LEU A 43 -6.03 39.53 -21.33
CA LEU A 43 -6.87 40.64 -21.83
C LEU A 43 -6.25 41.25 -23.08
N ALA A 44 -4.94 41.53 -23.08
CA ALA A 44 -4.22 42.05 -24.21
C ALA A 44 -4.32 41.16 -25.46
N ALA A 45 -4.15 39.84 -25.26
CA ALA A 45 -4.30 38.86 -26.35
C ALA A 45 -5.71 38.85 -26.95
N ARG A 46 -6.75 38.91 -26.11
CA ARG A 46 -8.16 38.93 -26.55
C ARG A 46 -8.50 40.21 -27.28
N GLN A 47 -7.93 41.35 -26.90
CA GLN A 47 -8.14 42.64 -27.55
C GLN A 47 -7.39 42.76 -28.87
N ALA A 48 -6.21 42.12 -28.95
CA ALA A 48 -5.40 42.12 -30.17
C ALA A 48 -5.91 41.19 -31.29
N TYR A 49 -6.69 40.17 -30.90
CA TYR A 49 -7.24 39.22 -31.88
C TYR A 49 -8.49 39.80 -32.53
N HIS A 50 -8.41 40.14 -33.81
CA HIS A 50 -9.44 40.84 -34.60
C HIS A 50 -10.03 42.03 -33.85
N PRO A 51 -9.28 43.15 -33.70
CA PRO A 51 -9.71 44.32 -32.90
C PRO A 51 -11.01 44.99 -33.37
N GLU A 52 -11.39 44.73 -34.60
CA GLU A 52 -12.62 45.23 -35.24
C GLU A 52 -13.87 44.46 -34.80
N ASP A 53 -13.73 43.32 -34.20
CA ASP A 53 -14.90 42.54 -33.76
C ASP A 53 -15.60 43.22 -32.56
N GLN A 54 -16.92 43.03 -32.51
CA GLN A 54 -17.76 43.62 -31.45
C GLN A 54 -17.53 42.95 -30.10
N ALA A 55 -17.66 43.75 -29.04
CA ALA A 55 -17.60 43.26 -27.68
C ALA A 55 -18.89 42.54 -27.25
N PHE A 56 -19.43 41.60 -27.92
CA PHE A 56 -20.72 40.87 -27.78
C PHE A 56 -21.39 40.96 -26.38
N ILE A 57 -20.68 41.16 -25.28
CA ILE A 57 -21.20 41.43 -23.93
C ILE A 57 -21.29 42.94 -23.75
N SER A 58 -22.45 43.55 -24.18
CA SER A 58 -22.65 44.99 -24.13
C SER A 58 -22.86 45.54 -22.71
N LYS A 59 -22.80 46.88 -22.61
CA LYS A 59 -23.08 47.55 -21.31
C LYS A 59 -24.53 47.36 -20.87
N GLU A 60 -25.46 47.21 -21.79
CA GLU A 60 -26.89 46.97 -21.55
C GLU A 60 -27.09 45.60 -20.97
N TYR A 61 -26.50 44.54 -21.56
CA TYR A 61 -26.54 43.19 -21.01
C TYR A 61 -25.98 43.14 -19.58
N ARG A 62 -24.85 43.79 -19.33
CA ARG A 62 -24.20 43.84 -17.99
C ARG A 62 -25.03 44.59 -16.92
N ARG A 63 -26.01 45.41 -17.35
CA ARG A 63 -26.93 46.11 -16.44
C ARG A 63 -28.25 45.38 -16.25
N SER A 64 -28.53 44.35 -17.01
CA SER A 64 -29.80 43.62 -16.89
C SER A 64 -29.92 42.95 -15.51
N PRO A 65 -31.11 42.88 -14.94
CA PRO A 65 -31.34 42.23 -13.64
C PRO A 65 -30.85 40.77 -13.60
N VAL A 66 -31.09 40.03 -14.72
CA VAL A 66 -30.67 38.61 -14.84
C VAL A 66 -29.16 38.49 -14.82
N PHE A 67 -28.42 39.32 -15.53
CA PHE A 67 -26.97 39.33 -15.53
C PHE A 67 -26.40 39.66 -14.13
N LEU A 68 -26.97 40.68 -13.47
CA LEU A 68 -26.56 41.09 -12.13
C LEU A 68 -26.83 40.01 -11.12
N LYS A 69 -27.98 39.30 -11.22
CA LYS A 69 -28.29 38.14 -10.38
C LYS A 69 -27.26 37.00 -10.58
N ALA A 70 -27.06 36.56 -11.84
CA ALA A 70 -26.11 35.49 -12.13
C ALA A 70 -24.68 35.79 -11.63
N ARG A 71 -24.24 37.06 -11.78
CA ARG A 71 -22.92 37.48 -11.25
C ARG A 71 -22.88 37.48 -9.72
N SER A 72 -23.97 37.86 -9.06
CA SER A 72 -24.10 37.81 -7.62
C SER A 72 -24.06 36.36 -7.08
N ASP A 73 -24.78 35.48 -7.73
CA ASP A 73 -24.84 34.04 -7.38
C ASP A 73 -23.44 33.40 -7.54
N LEU A 74 -22.76 33.66 -8.67
CA LEU A 74 -21.39 33.18 -8.89
C LEU A 74 -20.42 33.68 -7.80
N ARG A 75 -20.52 34.99 -7.44
CA ARG A 75 -19.66 35.55 -6.39
C ARG A 75 -19.90 34.88 -5.05
N LEU A 76 -21.16 34.72 -4.66
CA LEU A 76 -21.55 34.07 -3.41
C LEU A 76 -21.07 32.58 -3.36
N ALA A 77 -21.28 31.84 -4.45
CA ALA A 77 -20.81 30.47 -4.56
C ALA A 77 -19.29 30.37 -4.45
N THR A 78 -18.57 31.26 -5.17
CA THR A 78 -17.09 31.31 -5.09
C THR A 78 -16.60 31.54 -3.68
N GLU A 79 -17.20 32.49 -2.95
CA GLU A 79 -16.83 32.83 -1.56
C GLU A 79 -17.07 31.61 -0.64
N LYS A 80 -18.27 31.01 -0.70
CA LYS A 80 -18.62 29.86 0.15
C LYS A 80 -17.78 28.62 -0.14
N VAL A 81 -17.59 28.25 -1.42
CA VAL A 81 -16.77 27.08 -1.78
C VAL A 81 -15.31 27.28 -1.42
N ALA A 82 -14.75 28.49 -1.64
CA ALA A 82 -13.39 28.80 -1.24
C ALA A 82 -13.19 28.69 0.28
N GLN A 83 -14.19 29.12 1.06
CA GLN A 83 -14.18 28.96 2.51
C GLN A 83 -14.18 27.48 2.92
N LEU A 84 -15.11 26.68 2.37
CA LEU A 84 -15.20 25.25 2.65
C LEU A 84 -13.91 24.50 2.29
N LEU A 85 -13.28 24.80 1.14
CA LEU A 85 -11.99 24.25 0.76
C LEU A 85 -10.89 24.63 1.76
N GLY A 86 -10.90 25.86 2.26
CA GLY A 86 -9.93 26.32 3.27
C GLY A 86 -10.09 25.62 4.63
N GLU A 87 -11.32 25.31 5.03
CA GLU A 87 -11.66 24.72 6.34
C GLU A 87 -11.50 23.18 6.35
N HIS A 88 -11.84 22.52 5.23
CA HIS A 88 -11.99 21.04 5.21
C HIS A 88 -11.01 20.30 4.28
N SER A 89 -10.14 20.99 3.54
CA SER A 89 -9.08 20.32 2.78
C SER A 89 -7.95 19.85 3.71
N ALA A 90 -7.31 18.73 3.32
CA ALA A 90 -6.07 18.32 3.97
C ALA A 90 -5.02 19.46 3.87
N PRO A 91 -4.37 19.85 4.98
CA PRO A 91 -3.52 21.02 5.00
C PRO A 91 -2.12 20.73 4.44
N PHE A 92 -2.01 20.37 3.16
CA PHE A 92 -0.76 20.01 2.49
C PHE A 92 0.32 21.12 2.59
N TRP A 93 -0.09 22.40 2.69
CA TRP A 93 0.80 23.52 2.87
C TRP A 93 1.47 23.58 4.26
N SER A 94 0.98 22.81 5.22
CA SER A 94 1.48 22.84 6.59
C SER A 94 2.70 21.95 6.75
N PRO A 95 3.76 22.41 7.45
CA PRO A 95 4.90 21.56 7.81
C PRO A 95 4.53 20.48 8.87
N ARG A 96 3.25 20.40 9.27
CA ARG A 96 2.68 19.33 10.10
C ARG A 96 2.18 18.15 9.26
N TYR A 97 2.09 18.32 7.94
CA TYR A 97 1.61 17.30 7.04
C TYR A 97 2.77 16.42 6.58
N GLU A 98 2.80 15.19 7.09
CA GLU A 98 3.85 14.20 6.87
C GLU A 98 3.24 12.84 6.44
N ALA A 99 2.00 12.83 5.90
CA ALA A 99 1.25 11.59 5.71
C ALA A 99 1.47 10.94 4.34
N HIS A 100 1.21 11.65 3.25
CA HIS A 100 1.23 11.11 1.89
C HIS A 100 2.28 11.81 1.02
N MET A 101 2.46 11.31 -0.22
CA MET A 101 3.34 11.93 -1.23
C MET A 101 2.75 13.23 -1.79
N CYS A 102 2.24 14.09 -0.89
CA CYS A 102 1.58 15.36 -1.17
C CYS A 102 2.10 16.41 -0.19
N THR A 103 2.32 17.62 -0.69
CA THR A 103 2.78 18.77 0.09
C THR A 103 2.32 20.07 -0.58
N ASP A 104 2.75 21.22 -0.07
CA ASP A 104 2.57 22.50 -0.77
C ASP A 104 3.20 22.44 -2.17
N LEU A 105 2.55 23.07 -3.13
CA LEU A 105 3.00 23.08 -4.52
C LEU A 105 3.87 24.29 -4.77
N THR A 106 4.82 24.17 -5.71
CA THR A 106 5.64 25.31 -6.09
C THR A 106 4.81 26.41 -6.77
N MET A 107 5.07 27.65 -6.48
CA MET A 107 4.37 28.78 -7.10
C MET A 107 4.51 28.76 -8.61
N SER A 108 5.68 28.36 -9.12
CA SER A 108 5.90 28.24 -10.57
C SER A 108 4.99 27.20 -11.20
N SER A 109 4.81 26.05 -10.56
CA SER A 109 3.91 25.00 -11.07
C SER A 109 2.45 25.45 -11.07
N LEU A 110 2.01 26.10 -10.00
CA LEU A 110 0.67 26.69 -9.88
C LEU A 110 0.40 27.76 -10.96
N LEU A 111 1.35 28.68 -11.14
CA LEU A 111 1.25 29.72 -12.16
C LEU A 111 1.25 29.15 -13.58
N GLY A 112 2.13 28.15 -13.83
CA GLY A 112 2.17 27.46 -15.15
C GLY A 112 0.86 26.77 -15.47
N TYR A 113 0.25 26.09 -14.48
CA TYR A 113 -1.07 25.47 -14.63
C TYR A 113 -2.16 26.50 -14.85
N PHE A 114 -2.23 27.51 -13.97
CA PHE A 114 -3.25 28.56 -14.01
C PHE A 114 -3.25 29.34 -15.34
N MET A 115 -2.08 29.83 -15.79
CA MET A 115 -2.01 30.60 -17.04
C MET A 115 -2.47 29.77 -18.24
N THR A 116 -2.21 28.47 -18.22
CA THR A 116 -2.50 27.60 -19.36
C THR A 116 -3.96 27.16 -19.40
N MET A 117 -4.57 26.85 -18.24
CA MET A 117 -5.96 26.43 -18.20
C MET A 117 -6.93 27.49 -18.75
N LEU A 118 -6.54 28.80 -18.73
CA LEU A 118 -7.34 29.90 -19.29
C LEU A 118 -7.51 29.79 -20.81
N TYR A 119 -6.61 29.06 -21.51
CA TYR A 119 -6.66 28.80 -22.94
C TYR A 119 -7.20 27.40 -23.27
N ASN A 120 -7.36 26.53 -22.25
CA ASN A 120 -7.88 25.16 -22.37
C ASN A 120 -7.25 24.32 -23.51
N PRO A 121 -5.93 24.23 -23.61
CA PRO A 121 -5.27 23.55 -24.71
C PRO A 121 -5.35 22.03 -24.58
N ASN A 122 -5.45 21.33 -25.73
CA ASN A 122 -5.44 19.87 -25.81
C ASN A 122 -4.21 19.39 -26.58
N ASN A 123 -3.28 18.74 -25.88
CA ASN A 123 -2.02 18.25 -26.45
C ASN A 123 -2.17 16.99 -27.31
N VAL A 124 -3.39 16.60 -27.69
CA VAL A 124 -3.59 15.45 -28.59
C VAL A 124 -2.92 15.67 -29.94
N ALA A 125 -2.95 16.90 -30.45
CA ALA A 125 -2.37 17.28 -31.76
C ALA A 125 -1.88 18.72 -31.74
N LEU A 126 -0.86 18.99 -32.57
CA LEU A 126 -0.27 20.32 -32.73
C LEU A 126 -1.29 21.38 -33.14
N GLU A 127 -2.23 21.03 -34.02
CA GLU A 127 -3.29 21.92 -34.47
C GLU A 127 -4.27 22.34 -33.37
N ALA A 128 -4.47 21.50 -32.38
CA ALA A 128 -5.32 21.79 -31.21
C ALA A 128 -4.58 22.61 -30.15
N SER A 129 -3.26 22.56 -30.15
CA SER A 129 -2.43 23.25 -29.15
C SER A 129 -0.97 23.39 -29.62
N PRO A 130 -0.67 24.37 -30.51
CA PRO A 130 0.68 24.54 -31.04
C PRO A 130 1.75 24.75 -29.99
N MET A 131 1.50 25.66 -29.02
CA MET A 131 2.49 26.00 -28.00
C MET A 131 2.70 24.89 -26.99
N THR A 132 1.61 24.38 -26.37
CA THR A 132 1.75 23.46 -25.24
C THR A 132 2.16 22.05 -25.67
N THR A 133 1.90 21.64 -26.92
CA THR A 133 2.46 20.42 -27.52
C THR A 133 3.99 20.52 -27.60
N LEU A 134 4.52 21.64 -28.06
CA LEU A 134 5.99 21.87 -28.08
C LEU A 134 6.58 21.94 -26.67
N VAL A 135 5.84 22.54 -25.73
CA VAL A 135 6.24 22.56 -24.31
C VAL A 135 6.34 21.15 -23.76
N GLU A 136 5.40 20.26 -24.06
CA GLU A 136 5.44 18.86 -23.63
C GLU A 136 6.66 18.11 -24.18
N LEU A 137 6.99 18.31 -25.46
CA LEU A 137 8.24 17.78 -26.02
C LEU A 137 9.48 18.28 -25.27
N ARG A 138 9.47 19.55 -24.84
CA ARG A 138 10.57 20.10 -24.02
C ARG A 138 10.64 19.48 -22.63
N VAL A 139 9.50 19.22 -21.98
CA VAL A 139 9.48 18.48 -20.71
C VAL A 139 10.06 17.08 -20.87
N GLY A 140 9.64 16.36 -21.91
CA GLY A 140 10.21 15.05 -22.22
C GLY A 140 11.74 15.12 -22.40
N GLN A 141 12.25 16.12 -23.12
CA GLN A 141 13.70 16.34 -23.26
C GLN A 141 14.39 16.70 -21.93
N GLN A 142 13.75 17.53 -21.08
CA GLN A 142 14.28 17.87 -19.76
C GLN A 142 14.45 16.61 -18.89
N LEU A 143 13.42 15.74 -18.84
CA LEU A 143 13.45 14.52 -18.06
C LEU A 143 14.46 13.50 -18.65
N CYS A 144 14.49 13.31 -19.98
CA CYS A 144 15.51 12.48 -20.62
C CYS A 144 16.93 12.94 -20.26
N LYS A 145 17.16 14.25 -20.23
CA LYS A 145 18.44 14.85 -19.88
C LYS A 145 18.79 14.64 -18.41
N LEU A 146 17.78 14.75 -17.52
CA LEU A 146 17.94 14.50 -16.10
C LEU A 146 18.47 13.09 -15.83
N PHE A 147 17.93 12.09 -16.53
CA PHE A 147 18.34 10.69 -16.41
C PHE A 147 19.58 10.30 -17.22
N GLY A 148 20.20 11.24 -17.93
CA GLY A 148 21.41 10.99 -18.72
C GLY A 148 21.16 10.35 -20.10
N TYR A 149 19.91 10.32 -20.56
CA TYR A 149 19.57 9.82 -21.90
C TYR A 149 20.02 10.78 -23.00
N ASN A 150 20.34 10.23 -24.16
CA ASN A 150 20.77 11.02 -25.31
C ASN A 150 19.64 11.87 -25.90
N THR A 151 19.77 13.20 -25.84
CA THR A 151 18.85 14.17 -26.45
C THR A 151 19.45 14.87 -27.68
N ASP A 152 20.68 14.54 -28.06
CA ASP A 152 21.36 15.09 -29.24
C ASP A 152 20.85 14.35 -30.49
N VAL A 153 20.14 15.06 -31.35
CA VAL A 153 19.57 14.51 -32.59
C VAL A 153 20.64 14.06 -33.62
N GLN A 154 21.89 14.46 -33.45
CA GLN A 154 23.00 14.01 -34.27
C GLN A 154 23.55 12.64 -33.86
N LYS A 155 23.13 12.13 -32.71
CA LYS A 155 23.53 10.83 -32.15
C LYS A 155 22.33 9.91 -32.09
N SER A 156 22.52 8.63 -32.40
CA SER A 156 21.47 7.61 -32.35
C SER A 156 21.77 6.57 -31.27
N PRO A 157 20.77 6.07 -30.57
CA PRO A 157 19.34 6.47 -30.60
C PRO A 157 19.09 7.78 -29.85
N VAL A 158 18.08 8.54 -30.30
CA VAL A 158 17.57 9.70 -29.58
C VAL A 158 16.47 9.25 -28.65
N SER A 159 16.50 9.71 -27.40
CA SER A 159 15.48 9.40 -26.38
C SER A 159 14.15 10.09 -26.66
N TRP A 160 13.11 9.63 -25.94
CA TRP A 160 11.78 10.22 -25.97
C TRP A 160 11.19 10.30 -24.57
N GLY A 161 10.40 11.32 -24.30
CA GLY A 161 9.59 11.45 -23.08
C GLY A 161 8.35 12.27 -23.33
N HIS A 162 7.30 12.00 -22.57
CA HIS A 162 6.03 12.72 -22.62
C HIS A 162 5.33 12.68 -21.24
N ILE A 163 4.36 13.57 -21.04
CA ILE A 163 3.53 13.64 -19.85
C ILE A 163 2.39 12.62 -19.97
N THR A 164 2.11 11.91 -18.89
CA THR A 164 0.93 11.05 -18.70
C THR A 164 0.07 11.59 -17.56
N CYS A 165 -1.14 11.05 -17.41
CA CYS A 165 -2.01 11.41 -16.30
C CYS A 165 -1.33 11.13 -14.93
N ASP A 166 -0.75 9.94 -14.78
CA ASP A 166 -0.04 9.50 -13.57
C ASP A 166 0.96 8.37 -13.87
N GLY A 167 1.67 7.91 -12.84
CA GLY A 167 2.58 6.77 -12.94
C GLY A 167 1.89 5.45 -13.29
N THR A 168 0.60 5.28 -12.96
CA THR A 168 -0.15 4.08 -13.36
C THR A 168 -0.30 3.99 -14.86
N ILE A 169 -0.61 5.10 -15.51
CA ILE A 169 -0.70 5.18 -16.98
C ILE A 169 0.69 5.03 -17.61
N ALA A 170 1.72 5.66 -17.06
CA ALA A 170 3.09 5.48 -17.50
C ALA A 170 3.55 4.01 -17.44
N ASN A 171 3.26 3.32 -16.34
CA ASN A 171 3.53 1.88 -16.19
C ASN A 171 2.72 1.05 -17.19
N LEU A 172 1.43 1.35 -17.40
CA LEU A 172 0.61 0.66 -18.40
C LEU A 172 1.15 0.83 -19.83
N GLU A 173 1.59 2.03 -20.20
CA GLU A 173 2.24 2.28 -21.49
C GLU A 173 3.55 1.52 -21.63
N SER A 174 4.38 1.48 -20.60
CA SER A 174 5.63 0.70 -20.61
C SER A 174 5.35 -0.80 -20.81
N ILE A 175 4.28 -1.33 -20.18
CA ILE A 175 3.80 -2.71 -20.35
C ILE A 175 3.34 -2.95 -21.80
N TRP A 176 2.59 -2.01 -22.37
CA TRP A 176 2.12 -2.10 -23.75
C TRP A 176 3.28 -2.10 -24.74
N VAL A 177 4.26 -1.22 -24.54
CA VAL A 177 5.49 -1.19 -25.34
C VAL A 177 6.26 -2.51 -25.24
N ALA A 178 6.52 -2.99 -24.02
CA ALA A 178 7.27 -4.23 -23.80
C ALA A 178 6.57 -5.45 -24.45
N ARG A 179 5.24 -5.50 -24.34
CA ARG A 179 4.42 -6.50 -25.02
C ARG A 179 4.62 -6.45 -26.54
N ASN A 180 4.41 -5.29 -27.12
CA ASN A 180 4.47 -5.14 -28.56
C ASN A 180 5.91 -5.35 -29.10
N LEU A 181 6.92 -4.90 -28.38
CA LEU A 181 8.34 -5.15 -28.71
C LEU A 181 8.62 -6.66 -28.78
N LYS A 182 8.23 -7.43 -27.79
CA LYS A 182 8.46 -8.88 -27.74
C LYS A 182 7.76 -9.64 -28.86
N PHE A 183 6.58 -9.22 -29.23
CA PHE A 183 5.80 -9.88 -30.28
C PHE A 183 6.09 -9.36 -31.71
N TYR A 184 6.79 -8.25 -31.86
CA TYR A 184 7.13 -7.68 -33.16
C TYR A 184 7.92 -8.64 -34.06
N PRO A 185 8.98 -9.34 -33.59
CA PRO A 185 9.71 -10.31 -34.40
C PRO A 185 8.84 -11.50 -34.89
N LEU A 186 7.88 -11.93 -34.07
CA LEU A 186 6.93 -12.99 -34.44
C LEU A 186 6.05 -12.54 -35.59
N SER A 187 5.52 -11.33 -35.52
CA SER A 187 4.69 -10.72 -36.56
C SER A 187 5.49 -10.56 -37.87
N LEU A 188 6.72 -10.06 -37.79
CA LEU A 188 7.59 -9.93 -38.94
C LEU A 188 7.90 -11.30 -39.57
N CYS A 189 8.17 -12.31 -38.77
CA CYS A 189 8.43 -13.66 -39.25
C CYS A 189 7.24 -14.23 -40.01
N LEU A 190 5.99 -13.99 -39.58
CA LEU A 190 4.78 -14.40 -40.32
C LEU A 190 4.65 -13.65 -41.64
N ALA A 191 4.91 -12.35 -41.65
CA ALA A 191 4.87 -11.54 -42.86
C ALA A 191 5.90 -12.03 -43.90
N LEU A 192 7.07 -12.51 -43.45
CA LEU A 192 8.10 -13.11 -44.28
C LEU A 192 7.79 -14.55 -44.74
N ARG A 193 7.04 -15.33 -43.96
CA ARG A 193 6.65 -16.70 -44.28
C ARG A 193 5.47 -16.78 -45.24
N ARG A 194 4.45 -15.97 -45.05
CA ARG A 194 3.17 -16.08 -45.75
C ARG A 194 2.43 -14.78 -46.02
N GLY A 195 3.05 -13.63 -45.70
CA GLY A 195 2.47 -12.31 -45.91
C GLY A 195 3.10 -11.55 -47.08
N LYS A 196 2.88 -10.22 -47.07
CA LYS A 196 3.33 -9.31 -48.14
C LYS A 196 4.87 -9.22 -48.29
N LEU A 197 5.62 -9.72 -47.29
CA LEU A 197 7.09 -9.75 -47.29
C LEU A 197 7.66 -11.10 -47.75
N GLN A 198 6.83 -12.04 -48.21
CA GLN A 198 7.29 -13.37 -48.62
C GLN A 198 8.36 -13.34 -49.74
N PHE A 199 8.36 -12.34 -50.62
CA PHE A 199 9.32 -12.19 -51.74
C PHE A 199 10.76 -11.95 -51.30
N ILE A 200 10.97 -11.50 -50.03
CA ILE A 200 12.29 -11.38 -49.42
C ILE A 200 12.57 -12.44 -48.35
N GLY A 201 11.61 -13.31 -48.06
CA GLY A 201 11.71 -14.30 -47.00
C GLY A 201 12.93 -15.21 -47.09
N ASP A 202 13.36 -15.57 -48.29
CA ASP A 202 14.57 -16.40 -48.56
C ASP A 202 15.86 -15.59 -48.66
N LYS A 203 15.82 -14.28 -48.37
CA LYS A 203 16.97 -13.37 -48.54
C LYS A 203 17.27 -12.60 -47.27
N PHE A 204 16.32 -12.48 -46.33
CA PHE A 204 16.50 -11.75 -45.11
C PHE A 204 17.03 -12.64 -43.98
N TYR A 205 18.21 -12.32 -43.46
CA TYR A 205 18.91 -13.07 -42.43
C TYR A 205 18.86 -12.33 -41.11
N ALA A 206 18.74 -13.06 -40.04
CA ALA A 206 18.85 -12.49 -38.69
C ALA A 206 20.27 -11.97 -38.44
N SER A 207 20.36 -10.69 -38.06
CA SER A 207 21.60 -10.10 -37.57
C SER A 207 21.58 -10.28 -36.03
N ARG A 208 22.69 -10.83 -35.47
CA ARG A 208 22.89 -10.94 -34.01
C ARG A 208 21.87 -11.78 -33.22
N CYS A 209 21.52 -12.97 -33.73
CA CYS A 209 20.80 -13.95 -32.90
C CYS A 209 21.81 -14.74 -32.07
N PHE A 210 21.64 -14.81 -30.75
CA PHE A 210 22.57 -15.47 -29.82
C PHE A 210 22.84 -16.94 -30.18
N HIS A 211 21.79 -17.69 -30.56
CA HIS A 211 21.89 -19.11 -30.88
C HIS A 211 22.27 -19.40 -32.34
N ALA A 212 22.39 -18.39 -33.18
CA ALA A 212 22.72 -18.54 -34.58
C ALA A 212 24.22 -18.42 -34.79
N THR A 213 24.96 -19.54 -34.74
CA THR A 213 26.39 -19.65 -35.09
C THR A 213 26.63 -19.46 -36.59
N LYS A 214 25.55 -19.47 -37.41
CA LYS A 214 25.57 -19.23 -38.87
C LYS A 214 24.44 -18.24 -39.20
N LYS A 215 24.58 -17.51 -40.32
CA LYS A 215 23.52 -16.68 -40.89
C LYS A 215 22.25 -17.52 -41.06
N THR A 216 21.26 -17.39 -40.19
CA THR A 216 19.99 -18.08 -40.27
C THR A 216 18.95 -17.15 -40.90
N LEU A 217 18.12 -17.64 -41.81
CA LEU A 217 17.03 -16.87 -42.38
C LEU A 217 16.06 -16.46 -41.25
N PHE A 218 15.64 -15.20 -41.23
CA PHE A 218 14.77 -14.66 -40.18
C PHE A 218 13.46 -15.47 -40.09
N LYS A 219 12.91 -15.88 -41.24
CA LYS A 219 11.69 -16.70 -41.31
C LYS A 219 11.84 -18.08 -40.65
N ASP A 220 13.05 -18.61 -40.49
CA ASP A 220 13.32 -19.96 -40.00
C ASP A 220 13.64 -19.98 -38.49
N LEU A 221 13.74 -18.80 -37.84
CA LEU A 221 13.94 -18.68 -36.40
C LEU A 221 12.78 -19.31 -35.64
N LYS A 222 13.12 -19.93 -34.51
CA LYS A 222 12.14 -20.49 -33.56
C LYS A 222 11.51 -19.39 -32.70
N GLY A 223 10.37 -19.69 -32.08
CA GLY A 223 9.69 -18.75 -31.17
C GLY A 223 10.59 -18.24 -30.04
N TRP A 224 11.40 -19.14 -29.45
CA TRP A 224 12.36 -18.78 -28.41
C TRP A 224 13.41 -17.75 -28.90
N ASP A 225 14.01 -17.99 -30.08
CA ASP A 225 15.01 -17.07 -30.64
C ASP A 225 14.42 -15.71 -30.97
N LEU A 226 13.20 -15.67 -31.54
CA LEU A 226 12.49 -14.44 -31.89
C LEU A 226 12.10 -13.63 -30.64
N LEU A 227 11.66 -14.29 -29.55
CA LEU A 227 11.31 -13.65 -28.31
C LEU A 227 12.52 -13.14 -27.50
N ASN A 228 13.72 -13.56 -27.86
CA ASN A 228 14.95 -13.18 -27.16
C ASN A 228 15.94 -12.37 -28.01
N LEU A 229 15.46 -11.77 -29.10
CA LEU A 229 16.21 -10.70 -29.76
C LEU A 229 16.32 -9.49 -28.81
N SER A 230 17.46 -8.83 -28.79
CA SER A 230 17.63 -7.62 -27.97
C SER A 230 16.75 -6.48 -28.48
N SER A 231 16.37 -5.56 -27.59
CA SER A 231 15.56 -4.37 -27.95
C SER A 231 16.18 -3.56 -29.09
N GLU A 232 17.51 -3.39 -29.06
CA GLU A 232 18.25 -2.69 -30.12
C GLU A 232 18.10 -3.36 -31.50
N VAL A 233 18.23 -4.70 -31.55
CA VAL A 233 18.06 -5.48 -32.78
C VAL A 233 16.64 -5.34 -33.31
N ILE A 234 15.61 -5.49 -32.42
CA ILE A 234 14.21 -5.41 -32.82
C ILE A 234 13.89 -4.01 -33.38
N LEU A 235 14.33 -2.97 -32.70
CA LEU A 235 14.08 -1.59 -33.12
C LEU A 235 14.83 -1.18 -34.38
N ASP A 236 15.88 -1.92 -34.77
CA ASP A 236 16.61 -1.66 -36.01
C ASP A 236 16.12 -2.47 -37.22
N LEU A 237 15.28 -3.49 -37.03
CA LEU A 237 14.70 -4.32 -38.11
C LEU A 237 14.09 -3.50 -39.23
N PRO A 238 13.31 -2.43 -39.01
CA PRO A 238 12.77 -1.58 -40.08
C PRO A 238 13.88 -0.91 -40.92
N ASN A 239 14.94 -0.43 -40.27
CA ASN A 239 16.07 0.17 -40.95
C ASN A 239 16.84 -0.86 -41.79
N GLU A 240 17.05 -2.06 -41.27
CA GLU A 240 17.71 -3.16 -42.00
C GLU A 240 16.91 -3.56 -43.25
N LEU A 241 15.59 -3.67 -43.14
CA LEU A 241 14.69 -3.98 -44.26
C LEU A 241 14.70 -2.86 -45.32
N ASN A 242 14.75 -1.61 -44.87
CA ASN A 242 14.84 -0.48 -45.79
C ASN A 242 16.20 -0.46 -46.52
N LYS A 243 17.32 -0.59 -45.79
CA LYS A 243 18.67 -0.57 -46.34
C LYS A 243 18.93 -1.71 -47.33
N GLN A 244 18.46 -2.93 -47.02
CA GLN A 244 18.72 -4.13 -47.79
C GLN A 244 17.79 -4.29 -48.98
N PHE A 245 16.51 -3.92 -48.81
CA PHE A 245 15.45 -4.24 -49.79
C PHE A 245 14.59 -3.05 -50.23
N GLY A 246 14.87 -1.83 -49.73
CA GLY A 246 14.09 -0.64 -50.04
C GLY A 246 12.66 -0.66 -49.47
N ILE A 247 12.41 -1.48 -48.41
CA ILE A 247 11.11 -1.55 -47.80
C ILE A 247 10.83 -0.24 -47.07
N THR A 248 9.83 0.49 -47.52
CA THR A 248 9.43 1.75 -46.87
C THR A 248 8.64 1.49 -45.61
N SER A 249 8.65 2.43 -44.65
CA SER A 249 7.89 2.33 -43.39
C SER A 249 6.41 2.08 -43.62
N LYS A 250 5.80 2.78 -44.59
CA LYS A 250 4.38 2.63 -44.94
C LYS A 250 4.04 1.24 -45.49
N PHE A 251 4.93 0.66 -46.33
CA PHE A 251 4.74 -0.70 -46.82
C PHE A 251 4.93 -1.74 -45.73
N LEU A 252 5.95 -1.55 -44.84
CA LEU A 252 6.20 -2.42 -43.70
C LEU A 252 5.01 -2.42 -42.73
N GLU A 253 4.49 -1.26 -42.41
CA GLU A 253 3.27 -1.12 -41.58
C GLU A 253 2.10 -1.89 -42.18
N SER A 254 1.83 -1.71 -43.48
CA SER A 254 0.78 -2.45 -44.19
C SER A 254 1.01 -3.96 -44.19
N ALA A 255 2.26 -4.41 -44.26
CA ALA A 255 2.63 -5.84 -44.28
C ALA A 255 2.50 -6.46 -42.88
N LEU A 256 2.77 -5.72 -41.82
CA LEU A 256 2.68 -6.19 -40.45
C LEU A 256 1.27 -6.13 -39.87
N ASN A 257 0.42 -5.27 -40.39
CA ASN A 257 -0.91 -5.01 -39.84
C ASN A 257 -1.79 -6.29 -39.79
N GLU A 258 -1.60 -7.24 -40.70
CA GLU A 258 -2.28 -8.54 -40.68
C GLU A 258 -1.81 -9.46 -39.55
N PHE A 259 -0.60 -9.28 -39.04
CA PHE A 259 0.08 -10.20 -38.13
C PHE A 259 0.49 -9.59 -36.82
N ASN A 260 0.28 -8.31 -36.61
CA ASN A 260 0.67 -7.67 -35.36
C ASN A 260 -0.23 -8.13 -34.19
N ILE A 261 0.32 -8.14 -32.99
CA ILE A 261 -0.38 -8.61 -31.79
C ILE A 261 -1.68 -7.83 -31.52
N GLN A 262 -1.74 -6.57 -31.92
CA GLN A 262 -2.93 -5.71 -31.71
C GLN A 262 -4.09 -6.10 -32.63
N THR A 263 -3.81 -6.72 -33.77
CA THR A 263 -4.80 -7.16 -34.75
C THR A 263 -5.24 -8.60 -34.52
N ILE A 264 -4.28 -9.53 -34.39
CA ILE A 264 -4.62 -10.97 -34.32
C ILE A 264 -4.64 -11.56 -32.92
N GLY A 265 -4.19 -10.81 -31.93
CA GLY A 265 -4.13 -11.23 -30.54
C GLY A 265 -2.93 -12.12 -30.20
N ARG A 266 -2.64 -12.17 -28.89
CA ARG A 266 -1.50 -12.91 -28.33
C ARG A 266 -1.59 -14.42 -28.59
N GLU A 267 -2.74 -15.01 -28.32
CA GLU A 267 -2.94 -16.45 -28.38
C GLU A 267 -2.65 -17.05 -29.76
N VAL A 268 -2.94 -16.29 -30.82
CA VAL A 268 -2.67 -16.71 -32.19
C VAL A 268 -1.16 -16.80 -32.42
N LEU A 269 -0.41 -15.78 -32.01
CA LEU A 269 1.04 -15.75 -32.15
C LEU A 269 1.73 -16.81 -31.30
N GLU A 270 1.33 -16.96 -30.03
CA GLU A 270 1.89 -17.98 -29.14
C GLU A 270 1.68 -19.40 -29.67
N ARG A 271 0.49 -19.70 -30.17
CA ARG A 271 0.17 -21.00 -30.77
C ARG A 271 0.98 -21.25 -32.07
N GLU A 272 1.07 -20.26 -32.94
CA GLU A 272 1.79 -20.37 -34.23
C GLU A 272 3.28 -20.65 -34.01
N PHE A 273 3.90 -20.01 -33.03
CA PHE A 273 5.31 -20.18 -32.70
C PHE A 273 5.57 -21.21 -31.58
N LYS A 274 4.54 -21.92 -31.13
CA LYS A 274 4.63 -22.94 -30.08
C LYS A 274 5.32 -22.43 -28.82
N VAL A 275 4.92 -21.23 -28.38
CA VAL A 275 5.40 -20.66 -27.12
C VAL A 275 4.92 -21.56 -25.98
N LYS A 276 5.86 -22.11 -25.20
CA LYS A 276 5.57 -23.17 -24.22
C LYS A 276 4.92 -22.64 -22.96
N ASN A 277 5.39 -21.47 -22.52
CA ASN A 277 5.02 -20.89 -21.23
C ASN A 277 4.62 -19.41 -21.40
N PRO A 278 3.70 -18.89 -20.58
CA PRO A 278 3.38 -17.47 -20.55
C PRO A 278 4.64 -16.62 -20.26
N ILE A 279 4.81 -15.55 -21.01
CA ILE A 279 5.93 -14.61 -20.84
C ILE A 279 5.74 -13.85 -19.51
N LYS A 280 6.82 -13.62 -18.76
CA LYS A 280 6.77 -13.12 -17.38
C LYS A 280 7.31 -11.70 -17.23
N TYR A 281 6.82 -11.03 -16.20
CA TYR A 281 7.41 -9.85 -15.57
C TYR A 281 8.00 -10.23 -14.22
N PHE A 282 9.13 -9.63 -13.85
CA PHE A 282 9.69 -9.73 -12.51
C PHE A 282 9.74 -8.35 -11.86
N VAL A 283 9.27 -8.26 -10.63
CA VAL A 283 9.28 -7.04 -9.83
C VAL A 283 9.30 -7.44 -8.35
N SER A 284 9.79 -6.58 -7.46
CA SER A 284 9.68 -6.80 -6.02
C SER A 284 8.24 -7.13 -5.59
N LYS A 285 8.08 -7.98 -4.58
CA LYS A 285 6.76 -8.22 -3.95
C LYS A 285 6.14 -6.94 -3.38
N THR A 286 6.96 -6.00 -2.95
CA THR A 286 6.55 -4.68 -2.44
C THR A 286 6.15 -3.68 -3.55
N ARG A 287 5.90 -4.17 -4.75
CA ARG A 287 5.51 -3.39 -5.93
C ARG A 287 4.23 -2.61 -5.74
N HIS A 288 4.13 -1.49 -6.45
CA HIS A 288 2.89 -0.75 -6.57
C HIS A 288 1.82 -1.57 -7.32
N TYR A 289 0.53 -1.44 -6.93
CA TYR A 289 -0.59 -2.18 -7.52
C TYR A 289 -0.79 -1.91 -9.04
N SER A 290 -0.21 -0.85 -9.58
CA SER A 290 -0.25 -0.54 -11.02
C SER A 290 0.34 -1.67 -11.88
N TRP A 291 1.30 -2.45 -11.38
CA TRP A 291 1.93 -3.55 -12.13
C TRP A 291 0.96 -4.71 -12.40
N PRO A 292 0.36 -5.38 -11.40
CA PRO A 292 -0.62 -6.42 -11.67
C PRO A 292 -1.86 -5.88 -12.41
N LYS A 293 -2.30 -4.65 -12.09
CA LYS A 293 -3.41 -3.97 -12.76
C LYS A 293 -3.11 -3.71 -14.25
N GLY A 294 -1.96 -3.13 -14.56
CA GLY A 294 -1.55 -2.81 -15.93
C GLY A 294 -1.38 -4.07 -16.80
N VAL A 295 -0.76 -5.12 -16.24
CA VAL A 295 -0.59 -6.41 -16.94
C VAL A 295 -1.95 -7.09 -17.19
N ALA A 296 -2.91 -6.97 -16.25
CA ALA A 296 -4.27 -7.45 -16.45
C ALA A 296 -5.00 -6.69 -17.57
N ILE A 297 -4.93 -5.34 -17.57
CA ILE A 297 -5.50 -4.47 -18.63
C ILE A 297 -4.89 -4.80 -19.99
N ALA A 298 -3.57 -5.04 -20.06
CA ALA A 298 -2.87 -5.40 -21.31
C ALA A 298 -3.20 -6.82 -21.81
N GLY A 299 -4.07 -7.58 -21.12
CA GLY A 299 -4.48 -8.93 -21.51
C GLY A 299 -3.40 -9.99 -21.34
N LEU A 300 -2.41 -9.74 -20.47
CA LEU A 300 -1.29 -10.66 -20.22
C LEU A 300 -1.52 -11.59 -19.03
N GLY A 301 -2.49 -11.27 -18.17
CA GLY A 301 -2.80 -12.00 -16.94
C GLY A 301 -1.90 -11.59 -15.78
N SER A 302 -2.50 -11.06 -14.69
CA SER A 302 -1.77 -10.56 -13.51
C SER A 302 -0.91 -11.63 -12.82
N GLY A 303 -1.27 -12.91 -12.91
CA GLY A 303 -0.47 -14.04 -12.41
C GLY A 303 0.89 -14.22 -13.11
N ASN A 304 1.14 -13.50 -14.22
CA ASN A 304 2.43 -13.49 -14.90
C ASN A 304 3.36 -12.36 -14.41
N VAL A 305 2.92 -11.55 -13.47
CA VAL A 305 3.77 -10.62 -12.72
C VAL A 305 4.29 -11.36 -11.48
N ILE A 306 5.51 -11.84 -11.58
CA ILE A 306 6.14 -12.60 -10.51
C ILE A 306 6.75 -11.64 -9.51
N GLY A 307 6.25 -11.71 -8.27
CA GLY A 307 6.83 -10.98 -7.15
C GLY A 307 8.09 -11.68 -6.65
N VAL A 308 9.20 -10.98 -6.69
CA VAL A 308 10.48 -11.43 -6.15
C VAL A 308 10.56 -11.05 -4.68
N ASP A 309 11.02 -11.97 -3.84
CA ASP A 309 11.21 -11.71 -2.41
C ASP A 309 12.15 -10.52 -2.17
N VAL A 310 11.99 -9.88 -1.01
CA VAL A 310 12.81 -8.74 -0.61
C VAL A 310 13.81 -9.09 0.50
N ASN A 311 14.90 -8.34 0.54
CA ASN A 311 15.88 -8.39 1.62
C ASN A 311 15.36 -7.62 2.87
N ASN A 312 16.18 -7.57 3.94
CA ASN A 312 15.81 -6.88 5.19
C ASN A 312 15.66 -5.34 5.07
N ALA A 313 16.04 -4.77 3.94
CA ALA A 313 15.84 -3.35 3.62
C ALA A 313 14.64 -3.14 2.67
N ALA A 314 13.82 -4.16 2.46
CA ALA A 314 12.69 -4.21 1.52
C ALA A 314 13.09 -3.95 0.05
N GLN A 315 14.35 -4.12 -0.31
CA GLN A 315 14.84 -4.08 -1.69
C GLN A 315 14.71 -5.47 -2.31
N ILE A 316 14.53 -5.55 -3.62
CA ILE A 316 14.48 -6.82 -4.36
C ILE A 316 15.69 -7.72 -4.03
N ASP A 317 15.46 -8.99 -3.72
CA ASP A 317 16.54 -9.94 -3.48
C ASP A 317 17.13 -10.41 -4.81
N ILE A 318 18.34 -9.93 -5.09
CA ILE A 318 19.06 -10.19 -6.34
C ILE A 318 19.34 -11.70 -6.55
N LYS A 319 19.57 -12.46 -5.48
CA LYS A 319 19.83 -13.91 -5.59
C LYS A 319 18.55 -14.67 -5.95
N VAL A 320 17.43 -14.24 -5.40
CA VAL A 320 16.12 -14.82 -5.74
C VAL A 320 15.74 -14.47 -7.18
N LEU A 321 15.98 -13.23 -7.61
CA LEU A 321 15.77 -12.82 -9.00
C LEU A 321 16.65 -13.63 -9.96
N GLU A 322 17.93 -13.79 -9.67
CA GLU A 322 18.87 -14.58 -10.50
C GLU A 322 18.36 -16.01 -10.68
N LYS A 323 17.92 -16.65 -9.60
CA LYS A 323 17.33 -18.01 -9.64
C LYS A 323 16.08 -18.07 -10.53
N HIS A 324 15.19 -17.09 -10.44
CA HIS A 324 14.01 -17.02 -11.33
C HIS A 324 14.40 -16.90 -12.79
N LEU A 325 15.43 -16.11 -13.11
CA LEU A 325 15.94 -15.96 -14.48
C LEU A 325 16.60 -17.27 -14.98
N GLU A 326 17.36 -17.97 -14.13
CA GLU A 326 17.90 -19.31 -14.45
C GLU A 326 16.78 -20.30 -14.78
N ASP A 327 15.72 -20.30 -14.00
CA ASP A 327 14.54 -21.17 -14.24
C ASP A 327 13.84 -20.80 -15.55
N CYS A 328 13.77 -19.53 -15.91
CA CYS A 328 13.27 -19.09 -17.21
C CYS A 328 14.12 -19.63 -18.37
N VAL A 329 15.43 -19.63 -18.26
CA VAL A 329 16.35 -20.24 -19.26
C VAL A 329 16.08 -21.74 -19.38
N LYS A 330 16.03 -22.48 -18.25
CA LYS A 330 15.80 -23.94 -18.23
C LYS A 330 14.46 -24.34 -18.85
N THR A 331 13.42 -23.53 -18.65
CA THR A 331 12.05 -23.84 -19.11
C THR A 331 11.70 -23.20 -20.46
N GLU A 332 12.61 -22.47 -21.07
CA GLU A 332 12.37 -21.63 -22.28
C GLU A 332 11.18 -20.67 -22.06
N THR A 333 11.13 -20.00 -20.91
CA THR A 333 10.14 -18.99 -20.56
C THR A 333 10.70 -17.59 -20.83
N ALA A 334 10.16 -16.88 -21.82
CA ALA A 334 10.61 -15.52 -22.11
C ALA A 334 10.22 -14.52 -21.02
N VAL A 335 10.95 -13.41 -20.95
CA VAL A 335 10.74 -12.34 -19.97
C VAL A 335 10.49 -11.03 -20.71
N PHE A 336 9.40 -10.33 -20.36
CA PHE A 336 9.12 -8.99 -20.88
C PHE A 336 10.10 -7.96 -20.33
N ALA A 337 10.09 -7.86 -19.01
CA ALA A 337 10.94 -6.92 -18.29
C ALA A 337 11.20 -7.37 -16.85
N VAL A 338 12.31 -6.88 -16.30
CA VAL A 338 12.56 -6.77 -14.86
C VAL A 338 12.35 -5.31 -14.46
N VAL A 339 11.52 -5.10 -13.46
CA VAL A 339 11.20 -3.77 -12.93
C VAL A 339 12.00 -3.51 -11.68
N ALA A 340 12.78 -2.44 -11.68
CA ALA A 340 13.47 -1.91 -10.51
C ALA A 340 12.65 -0.77 -9.91
N ILE A 341 12.30 -0.86 -8.65
CA ILE A 341 11.58 0.21 -7.93
C ILE A 341 12.61 1.20 -7.40
N ILE A 342 12.51 2.45 -7.80
CA ILE A 342 13.37 3.55 -7.34
C ILE A 342 12.57 4.42 -6.37
N GLY A 343 12.56 4.00 -5.12
CA GLY A 343 11.72 4.59 -4.07
C GLY A 343 10.34 3.93 -3.99
N SER A 344 10.23 2.87 -3.20
CA SER A 344 8.95 2.18 -2.97
C SER A 344 7.95 3.09 -2.26
N THR A 345 6.66 2.82 -2.49
CA THR A 345 5.58 3.65 -1.93
C THR A 345 5.52 3.58 -0.41
N GLU A 346 5.84 2.42 0.16
CA GLU A 346 5.61 2.17 1.59
C GLU A 346 6.81 2.60 2.44
N GLU A 347 8.01 2.13 2.15
CA GLU A 347 9.21 2.31 2.98
C GLU A 347 10.31 3.14 2.31
N GLY A 348 10.11 3.59 1.07
CA GLY A 348 11.07 4.42 0.35
C GLY A 348 12.34 3.69 -0.10
N ALA A 349 12.29 2.36 -0.21
CA ALA A 349 13.41 1.54 -0.62
C ALA A 349 13.78 1.74 -2.10
N VAL A 350 15.07 1.72 -2.42
CA VAL A 350 15.60 1.78 -3.79
C VAL A 350 16.22 0.43 -4.14
N ASP A 351 15.64 -0.24 -5.13
CA ASP A 351 16.16 -1.52 -5.63
C ASP A 351 17.57 -1.35 -6.21
N ARG A 352 18.37 -2.40 -6.08
CA ARG A 352 19.75 -2.44 -6.59
C ARG A 352 19.76 -2.51 -8.11
N LEU A 353 19.44 -1.39 -8.77
CA LEU A 353 19.37 -1.27 -10.23
C LEU A 353 20.70 -1.65 -10.91
N THR A 354 21.82 -1.26 -10.33
CA THR A 354 23.15 -1.66 -10.81
C THR A 354 23.33 -3.17 -10.92
N GLU A 355 22.83 -3.93 -9.94
CA GLU A 355 22.89 -5.39 -9.93
C GLU A 355 21.89 -6.01 -10.93
N ILE A 356 20.68 -5.43 -11.06
CA ILE A 356 19.68 -5.87 -12.06
C ILE A 356 20.23 -5.70 -13.47
N LEU A 357 20.86 -4.56 -13.78
CA LEU A 357 21.50 -4.31 -15.08
C LEU A 357 22.63 -5.31 -15.35
N ARG A 358 23.44 -5.63 -14.35
CA ARG A 358 24.47 -6.66 -14.47
C ARG A 358 23.86 -8.04 -14.76
N LEU A 359 22.75 -8.39 -14.15
CA LEU A 359 22.04 -9.64 -14.47
C LEU A 359 21.49 -9.62 -15.89
N ARG A 360 20.92 -8.49 -16.37
CA ARG A 360 20.47 -8.36 -17.76
C ARG A 360 21.61 -8.70 -18.73
N ASP A 361 22.76 -8.07 -18.56
CA ASP A 361 23.90 -8.24 -19.47
C ASP A 361 24.42 -9.69 -19.39
N LYS A 362 24.57 -10.25 -18.17
CA LYS A 362 24.97 -11.65 -17.95
C LYS A 362 24.04 -12.63 -18.67
N PHE A 363 22.73 -12.53 -18.45
CA PHE A 363 21.77 -13.47 -19.03
C PHE A 363 21.66 -13.33 -20.56
N GLN A 364 21.82 -12.13 -21.08
CA GLN A 364 21.86 -11.91 -22.53
C GLN A 364 23.14 -12.52 -23.15
N GLU A 365 24.31 -12.30 -22.55
CA GLU A 365 25.59 -12.75 -23.09
C GLU A 365 25.84 -14.26 -22.91
N GLU A 366 25.47 -14.83 -21.75
CA GLU A 366 25.76 -16.22 -21.43
C GLU A 366 24.65 -17.20 -21.83
N HIS A 367 23.40 -16.74 -21.87
CA HIS A 367 22.21 -17.59 -22.02
C HIS A 367 21.30 -17.17 -23.18
N GLY A 368 21.53 -16.02 -23.79
CA GLY A 368 20.69 -15.47 -24.86
C GLY A 368 19.27 -15.13 -24.38
N LEU A 369 19.06 -14.95 -23.07
CA LEU A 369 17.80 -14.45 -22.52
C LEU A 369 17.81 -12.92 -22.51
N SER A 370 16.96 -12.31 -23.33
CA SER A 370 16.86 -10.86 -23.45
C SER A 370 15.57 -10.35 -22.78
N PHE A 371 15.67 -9.29 -21.99
CA PHE A 371 14.53 -8.60 -21.36
C PHE A 371 14.83 -7.12 -21.18
N LEU A 372 13.76 -6.31 -21.06
CA LEU A 372 13.89 -4.90 -20.75
C LEU A 372 14.13 -4.70 -19.24
N VAL A 373 14.83 -3.63 -18.89
CA VAL A 373 14.89 -3.12 -17.52
C VAL A 373 14.12 -1.81 -17.45
N HIS A 374 13.05 -1.82 -16.68
CA HIS A 374 12.23 -0.64 -16.43
C HIS A 374 12.48 -0.12 -15.02
N ALA A 375 12.78 1.18 -14.87
CA ALA A 375 12.86 1.83 -13.58
C ALA A 375 11.51 2.46 -13.21
N ASP A 376 10.79 1.88 -12.26
CA ASP A 376 9.63 2.53 -11.64
C ASP A 376 10.12 3.55 -10.62
N ALA A 377 10.40 4.75 -11.11
CA ALA A 377 10.87 5.89 -10.36
C ALA A 377 9.75 6.93 -10.15
N ALA A 378 8.50 6.46 -10.07
CA ALA A 378 7.34 7.33 -9.82
C ALA A 378 7.54 8.23 -8.60
N TRP A 379 8.20 7.72 -7.55
CA TRP A 379 8.65 8.52 -6.41
C TRP A 379 10.07 9.05 -6.60
N GLY A 380 11.03 8.17 -6.87
CA GLY A 380 12.46 8.46 -6.80
C GLY A 380 13.02 9.25 -7.98
N GLY A 381 12.26 9.48 -9.05
CA GLY A 381 12.79 10.06 -10.29
C GLY A 381 13.40 11.45 -10.12
N TYR A 382 12.74 12.34 -9.39
CA TYR A 382 13.29 13.67 -9.13
C TYR A 382 14.51 13.68 -8.20
N PHE A 383 14.76 12.60 -7.43
CA PHE A 383 15.99 12.45 -6.66
C PHE A 383 17.24 12.40 -7.54
N ALA A 384 17.10 12.12 -8.83
CA ALA A 384 18.18 12.27 -9.80
C ALA A 384 18.76 13.71 -9.84
N THR A 385 17.99 14.71 -9.46
CA THR A 385 18.48 16.09 -9.32
C THR A 385 19.51 16.25 -8.20
N MET A 386 19.43 15.39 -7.16
CA MET A 386 20.41 15.39 -6.06
C MET A 386 21.77 14.85 -6.45
N VAL A 387 21.85 14.08 -7.55
CA VAL A 387 23.08 13.45 -8.05
C VAL A 387 23.55 14.03 -9.40
N ASN A 388 22.85 15.06 -9.90
CA ASN A 388 23.15 15.73 -11.17
C ASN A 388 23.81 17.09 -10.95
N PRO A 389 25.16 17.20 -11.00
CA PRO A 389 25.86 18.45 -10.82
C PRO A 389 25.58 19.43 -11.96
N ASP A 390 25.24 20.66 -11.66
CA ASP A 390 25.15 21.71 -12.67
C ASP A 390 26.54 22.27 -12.99
N ARG A 391 27.07 21.91 -14.15
CA ARG A 391 28.36 22.35 -14.63
C ARG A 391 28.45 23.87 -14.92
N ARG A 392 27.32 24.58 -14.93
CA ARG A 392 27.28 26.03 -15.21
C ARG A 392 27.61 26.89 -14.00
N TYR A 393 27.52 26.32 -12.79
CA TYR A 393 27.81 26.99 -11.53
C TYR A 393 29.12 26.49 -10.91
N SER A 394 30.17 26.35 -11.71
CA SER A 394 31.48 26.00 -11.19
C SER A 394 32.14 27.24 -10.53
N VAL A 395 32.50 27.07 -9.27
CA VAL A 395 33.59 27.77 -8.54
C VAL A 395 33.26 28.96 -7.65
N GLU A 396 32.19 29.72 -7.82
CA GLU A 396 32.02 30.95 -6.96
C GLU A 396 31.14 30.76 -5.71
N ASP A 397 30.45 29.64 -5.56
CA ASP A 397 29.60 29.34 -4.40
C ASP A 397 30.35 28.54 -3.30
N GLN A 398 31.66 28.65 -3.21
CA GLN A 398 32.49 27.97 -2.18
C GLN A 398 32.31 28.53 -0.75
N GLY A 399 31.29 29.33 -0.51
CA GLY A 399 30.96 29.87 0.83
C GLY A 399 29.84 29.10 1.57
N SER A 400 29.17 28.13 0.95
CA SER A 400 28.08 27.39 1.60
C SER A 400 28.62 26.39 2.62
N SER A 401 28.15 26.46 3.86
CA SER A 401 28.48 25.50 4.91
C SER A 401 27.67 24.22 4.80
N LYS A 402 26.71 24.17 3.88
CA LYS A 402 25.83 23.03 3.67
C LYS A 402 26.48 22.00 2.74
N PRO A 403 26.32 20.71 3.01
CA PRO A 403 26.79 19.64 2.11
C PRO A 403 26.02 19.67 0.78
N GLU A 404 26.67 19.17 -0.28
CA GLU A 404 26.00 18.90 -1.55
C GLU A 404 24.84 17.93 -1.35
N PRO A 405 23.72 18.04 -2.11
CA PRO A 405 22.51 17.23 -1.90
C PRO A 405 22.75 15.72 -1.91
N GLU A 406 23.66 15.20 -2.73
CA GLU A 406 23.96 13.76 -2.79
C GLU A 406 24.54 13.22 -1.47
N TRP A 407 25.06 14.07 -0.60
CA TRP A 407 25.59 13.69 0.71
C TRP A 407 24.51 13.16 1.66
N TYR A 408 23.25 13.50 1.44
CA TYR A 408 22.15 13.01 2.28
C TYR A 408 21.66 11.61 1.89
N LEU A 409 22.13 11.06 0.75
CA LEU A 409 21.78 9.71 0.29
C LEU A 409 22.89 8.70 0.60
N ASP A 410 22.50 7.45 0.80
CA ASP A 410 23.47 6.36 0.86
C ASP A 410 24.25 6.24 -0.46
N PRO A 411 25.58 6.01 -0.44
CA PRO A 411 26.38 5.89 -1.67
C PRO A 411 25.86 4.88 -2.67
N LYS A 412 25.30 3.77 -2.21
CA LYS A 412 24.74 2.74 -3.10
C LYS A 412 23.45 3.25 -3.76
N THR A 413 22.63 3.97 -3.02
CA THR A 413 21.44 4.66 -3.57
C THR A 413 21.86 5.67 -4.64
N VAL A 414 22.93 6.43 -4.41
CA VAL A 414 23.48 7.36 -5.42
C VAL A 414 23.91 6.60 -6.70
N GLU A 415 24.56 5.43 -6.54
CA GLU A 415 24.96 4.58 -7.67
C GLU A 415 23.74 4.08 -8.46
N ASP A 416 22.70 3.60 -7.76
CA ASP A 416 21.49 3.07 -8.40
C ASP A 416 20.65 4.17 -9.07
N ILE A 417 20.60 5.37 -8.50
CA ILE A 417 19.98 6.54 -9.15
C ILE A 417 20.74 6.92 -10.43
N LYS A 418 22.06 6.95 -10.40
CA LYS A 418 22.88 7.21 -11.58
C LYS A 418 22.74 6.12 -12.65
N ALA A 419 22.52 4.88 -12.23
CA ALA A 419 22.32 3.74 -13.12
C ALA A 419 20.99 3.79 -13.91
N MET A 420 20.04 4.68 -13.54
CA MET A 420 18.84 4.90 -14.36
C MET A 420 19.17 5.30 -15.81
N ALA A 421 20.36 5.87 -16.08
CA ALA A 421 20.85 6.15 -17.42
C ALA A 421 20.92 4.91 -18.33
N GLU A 422 21.00 3.71 -17.74
CA GLU A 422 21.11 2.44 -18.47
C GLU A 422 19.79 1.65 -18.54
N ALA A 423 18.74 2.08 -17.85
CA ALA A 423 17.41 1.49 -17.97
C ALA A 423 16.82 1.76 -19.38
N ASP A 424 15.97 0.85 -19.87
CA ASP A 424 15.33 1.00 -21.18
C ASP A 424 14.18 2.03 -21.15
N SER A 425 13.51 2.14 -20.02
CA SER A 425 12.44 3.13 -19.77
C SER A 425 12.33 3.48 -18.30
N ILE A 426 11.79 4.66 -18.00
CA ILE A 426 11.63 5.17 -16.64
C ILE A 426 10.24 5.81 -16.50
N THR A 427 9.50 5.41 -15.47
CA THR A 427 8.32 6.13 -14.99
C THR A 427 8.75 7.16 -13.95
N VAL A 428 8.24 8.38 -14.05
CA VAL A 428 8.45 9.44 -13.05
C VAL A 428 7.19 10.28 -12.90
N ASP A 429 6.86 10.65 -11.65
CA ASP A 429 5.67 11.46 -11.35
C ASP A 429 6.05 12.89 -10.93
N PRO A 430 6.01 13.88 -11.84
CA PRO A 430 6.16 15.28 -11.50
C PRO A 430 5.23 15.77 -10.39
N HIS A 431 4.02 15.22 -10.29
CA HIS A 431 3.04 15.56 -9.25
C HIS A 431 3.38 15.01 -7.85
N LYS A 432 4.45 14.21 -7.72
CA LYS A 432 5.00 13.77 -6.42
C LYS A 432 6.22 14.61 -6.05
N ALA A 433 7.42 14.04 -6.19
CA ALA A 433 8.67 14.70 -5.84
C ALA A 433 9.05 15.91 -6.75
N GLY A 434 8.26 16.20 -7.77
CA GLY A 434 8.36 17.43 -8.59
C GLY A 434 7.52 18.60 -8.05
N TYR A 435 6.71 18.42 -7.01
CA TYR A 435 5.88 19.47 -6.39
C TYR A 435 4.93 20.18 -7.38
N ILE A 436 4.37 19.42 -8.30
CA ILE A 436 3.53 19.89 -9.42
C ILE A 436 2.07 19.43 -9.21
N PRO A 437 1.05 20.23 -9.60
CA PRO A 437 -0.37 19.83 -9.49
C PRO A 437 -0.71 18.58 -10.28
N TYR A 438 -1.66 17.78 -9.79
CA TYR A 438 -2.33 16.72 -10.55
C TYR A 438 -3.10 17.28 -11.76
N PRO A 439 -3.22 16.51 -12.86
CA PRO A 439 -2.53 15.27 -13.17
C PRO A 439 -1.16 15.53 -13.83
N ALA A 440 -0.10 14.86 -13.42
CA ALA A 440 1.20 14.96 -14.05
C ALA A 440 2.10 13.74 -13.72
N GLY A 441 1.96 12.68 -14.49
CA GLY A 441 2.92 11.59 -14.59
C GLY A 441 3.82 11.78 -15.81
N SER A 442 4.79 10.91 -16.02
CA SER A 442 5.62 10.92 -17.22
C SER A 442 6.27 9.57 -17.47
N LEU A 443 6.48 9.25 -18.74
CA LEU A 443 7.22 8.09 -19.19
C LEU A 443 8.34 8.56 -20.15
N VAL A 444 9.56 8.05 -19.93
CA VAL A 444 10.70 8.31 -20.79
C VAL A 444 11.31 7.00 -21.29
N TYR A 445 11.76 6.99 -22.54
CA TYR A 445 12.43 5.86 -23.20
C TYR A 445 13.87 6.25 -23.57
N LYS A 446 14.82 5.36 -23.24
CA LYS A 446 16.22 5.51 -23.67
C LYS A 446 16.33 5.52 -25.19
N ASP A 447 15.60 4.64 -25.85
CA ASP A 447 15.44 4.63 -27.30
C ASP A 447 14.03 5.11 -27.69
N GLY A 448 13.95 6.32 -28.20
CA GLY A 448 12.68 6.95 -28.56
C GLY A 448 11.89 6.25 -29.67
N ARG A 449 12.48 5.28 -30.38
CA ARG A 449 11.76 4.45 -31.35
C ARG A 449 10.73 3.56 -30.70
N MET A 450 10.86 3.27 -29.41
CA MET A 450 9.87 2.49 -28.63
C MET A 450 8.45 3.07 -28.68
N ARG A 451 8.29 4.41 -28.76
CA ARG A 451 6.97 5.05 -28.87
C ARG A 451 6.17 4.59 -30.09
N HIS A 452 6.83 4.17 -31.16
CA HIS A 452 6.16 3.70 -32.39
C HIS A 452 5.48 2.34 -32.22
N LEU A 453 5.83 1.57 -31.19
CA LEU A 453 5.24 0.25 -30.91
C LEU A 453 3.80 0.35 -30.38
N VAL A 454 3.40 1.50 -29.85
CA VAL A 454 2.07 1.77 -29.29
C VAL A 454 1.29 2.81 -30.07
N THR A 455 1.77 3.15 -31.27
CA THR A 455 1.10 4.12 -32.14
C THR A 455 -0.27 3.62 -32.57
N TRP A 456 -1.28 4.43 -32.29
CA TRP A 456 -2.65 4.22 -32.78
C TRP A 456 -3.21 5.56 -33.25
N SER A 457 -3.50 5.70 -34.54
CA SER A 457 -3.93 6.97 -35.12
C SER A 457 -5.35 6.91 -35.68
N GLY A 458 -6.12 7.95 -35.42
CA GLY A 458 -7.37 8.22 -36.12
C GLY A 458 -7.13 8.97 -37.45
N PRO A 459 -8.07 8.95 -38.40
CA PRO A 459 -7.91 9.61 -39.69
C PRO A 459 -7.58 11.12 -39.60
N TYR A 460 -8.06 11.78 -38.56
CA TYR A 460 -7.82 13.21 -38.31
C TYR A 460 -6.45 13.49 -37.66
N LEU A 461 -5.81 12.50 -37.05
CA LEU A 461 -4.46 12.60 -36.47
C LEU A 461 -3.35 12.20 -37.44
N SER A 462 -3.70 11.58 -38.56
CA SER A 462 -2.76 11.00 -39.52
C SER A 462 -2.13 12.00 -40.50
N GLN A 463 -2.38 13.30 -40.35
CA GLN A 463 -1.85 14.34 -41.27
C GLN A 463 -0.37 14.72 -40.99
N GLY A 464 0.42 13.78 -40.56
CA GLY A 464 1.86 13.76 -40.89
C GLY A 464 2.81 14.55 -40.00
N SER A 465 2.43 15.11 -38.85
CA SER A 465 3.38 15.75 -37.94
C SER A 465 3.87 14.78 -36.87
N ALA A 466 5.21 14.62 -36.74
CA ALA A 466 5.84 13.90 -35.65
C ALA A 466 5.54 14.50 -34.26
N GLU A 467 4.93 15.66 -34.24
CA GLU A 467 4.57 16.46 -33.07
C GLU A 467 3.17 16.16 -32.52
N ASN A 468 2.43 15.25 -33.16
CA ASN A 468 1.11 14.81 -32.66
C ASN A 468 1.30 13.78 -31.54
N ILE A 469 1.45 14.25 -30.30
CA ILE A 469 1.82 13.44 -29.13
C ILE A 469 0.74 12.42 -28.79
N GLY A 470 -0.54 12.74 -28.99
CA GLY A 470 -1.67 11.87 -28.65
C GLY A 470 -1.74 10.53 -29.39
N VAL A 471 -0.87 10.29 -30.37
CA VAL A 471 -0.76 8.97 -31.03
C VAL A 471 0.20 8.00 -30.34
N TYR A 472 0.99 8.47 -29.37
CA TYR A 472 2.09 7.72 -28.77
C TYR A 472 1.81 7.23 -27.35
N GLY A 473 0.58 7.03 -26.96
CA GLY A 473 0.22 6.59 -25.61
C GLY A 473 -1.21 6.11 -25.49
N VAL A 474 -1.61 5.83 -24.26
CA VAL A 474 -2.98 5.38 -23.92
C VAL A 474 -3.97 6.55 -24.00
N GLU A 475 -3.53 7.75 -23.65
CA GLU A 475 -4.37 8.93 -23.59
C GLU A 475 -4.56 9.52 -24.99
N GLY A 476 -5.82 9.84 -25.34
CA GLY A 476 -6.13 10.63 -26.51
C GLY A 476 -6.02 12.12 -26.21
N SER A 477 -7.14 12.75 -25.80
CA SER A 477 -7.13 14.12 -25.32
C SER A 477 -6.41 14.23 -23.98
N LYS A 478 -5.54 15.24 -23.85
CA LYS A 478 -4.75 15.46 -22.63
C LYS A 478 -4.52 16.96 -22.40
N PRO A 479 -4.54 17.41 -21.12
CA PRO A 479 -4.43 18.84 -20.82
C PRO A 479 -3.01 19.36 -21.06
N GLY A 480 -2.87 20.42 -21.85
CA GLY A 480 -1.60 21.11 -22.02
C GLY A 480 -1.13 21.84 -20.73
N ALA A 481 -2.05 22.09 -19.80
CA ALA A 481 -1.74 22.74 -18.52
C ALA A 481 -0.76 21.94 -17.67
N SER A 482 -0.85 20.59 -17.64
CA SER A 482 0.08 19.72 -16.93
C SER A 482 1.50 19.83 -17.49
N ALA A 483 1.63 19.80 -18.82
CA ALA A 483 2.92 19.94 -19.48
C ALA A 483 3.55 21.32 -19.22
N MET A 484 2.76 22.39 -19.30
CA MET A 484 3.23 23.73 -19.00
C MET A 484 3.64 23.89 -17.54
N SER A 485 2.86 23.35 -16.63
CA SER A 485 3.17 23.35 -15.19
C SER A 485 4.52 22.69 -14.91
N ALA A 486 4.75 21.51 -15.48
CA ALA A 486 6.00 20.78 -15.36
C ALA A 486 7.16 21.54 -15.99
N TRP A 487 7.00 22.03 -17.23
CA TRP A 487 8.05 22.76 -17.93
C TRP A 487 8.45 24.03 -17.20
N PHE A 488 7.44 24.81 -16.76
CA PHE A 488 7.68 26.09 -16.11
C PHE A 488 8.37 25.89 -14.75
N SER A 489 7.94 24.90 -13.98
CA SER A 489 8.57 24.58 -12.69
C SER A 489 9.99 24.04 -12.87
N ASN A 490 10.19 23.09 -13.76
CA ASN A 490 11.50 22.52 -14.07
C ASN A 490 12.49 23.59 -14.59
N SER A 491 12.00 24.56 -15.36
CA SER A 491 12.84 25.63 -15.93
C SER A 491 13.18 26.72 -14.91
N THR A 492 12.25 27.07 -14.02
CA THR A 492 12.44 28.14 -13.03
C THR A 492 13.25 27.68 -11.82
N ILE A 493 13.04 26.45 -11.37
CA ILE A 493 13.76 25.88 -10.22
C ILE A 493 15.08 25.25 -10.67
N GLY A 494 15.05 24.46 -11.73
CA GLY A 494 16.21 23.74 -12.27
C GLY A 494 16.26 22.27 -11.83
N LEU A 495 16.48 21.37 -12.79
CA LEU A 495 16.65 19.94 -12.58
C LEU A 495 18.11 19.58 -12.26
N ASN A 496 18.65 20.14 -11.20
CA ASN A 496 20.06 20.02 -10.79
C ASN A 496 20.23 20.20 -9.29
N HIS A 497 21.46 20.08 -8.77
CA HIS A 497 21.84 20.24 -7.36
C HIS A 497 21.31 21.54 -6.73
N HIS A 498 21.38 22.67 -7.41
CA HIS A 498 21.05 23.98 -6.88
C HIS A 498 19.55 24.28 -6.88
N GLY A 499 18.78 23.55 -7.69
CA GLY A 499 17.34 23.66 -7.81
C GLY A 499 16.58 22.60 -7.00
N TYR A 500 15.94 21.66 -7.73
CA TYR A 500 15.21 20.55 -7.10
C TYR A 500 16.08 19.67 -6.21
N GLY A 501 17.37 19.49 -6.55
CA GLY A 501 18.31 18.77 -5.69
C GLY A 501 18.42 19.35 -4.30
N LYS A 502 18.50 20.68 -4.20
CA LYS A 502 18.54 21.39 -2.91
C LYS A 502 17.22 21.24 -2.15
N LEU A 503 16.08 21.39 -2.83
CA LEU A 503 14.75 21.21 -2.24
C LEU A 503 14.57 19.81 -1.66
N LEU A 504 14.88 18.78 -2.43
CA LEU A 504 14.79 17.39 -1.98
C LEU A 504 15.84 17.06 -0.91
N GLY A 505 17.03 17.68 -0.98
CA GLY A 505 18.07 17.58 0.05
C GLY A 505 17.58 18.07 1.41
N GLU A 506 16.89 19.21 1.47
CA GLU A 506 16.26 19.71 2.71
C GLU A 506 15.19 18.76 3.23
N ALA A 507 14.36 18.19 2.36
CA ALA A 507 13.35 17.20 2.73
C ALA A 507 14.01 15.89 3.25
N THR A 508 15.07 15.42 2.60
CA THR A 508 15.81 14.21 3.01
C THR A 508 16.51 14.42 4.35
N PHE A 509 17.11 15.60 4.55
CA PHE A 509 17.70 15.97 5.84
C PHE A 509 16.66 16.01 6.96
N THR A 510 15.49 16.57 6.70
CA THR A 510 14.36 16.57 7.63
C THR A 510 13.93 15.13 7.97
N SER A 511 13.83 14.26 6.95
CA SER A 511 13.49 12.84 7.12
C SER A 511 14.50 12.11 8.02
N ALA A 512 15.79 12.32 7.81
CA ALA A 512 16.85 11.75 8.65
C ALA A 512 16.77 12.26 10.10
N ARG A 513 16.45 13.53 10.33
CA ARG A 513 16.24 14.09 11.67
C ARG A 513 15.01 13.48 12.35
N LEU A 514 13.90 13.28 11.64
CA LEU A 514 12.73 12.57 12.17
C LEU A 514 13.08 11.11 12.52
N SER A 515 13.83 10.42 11.65
CA SER A 515 14.34 9.09 11.93
C SER A 515 15.21 9.03 13.18
N ALA A 516 16.02 10.06 13.43
CA ALA A 516 16.78 10.19 14.68
C ALA A 516 15.87 10.24 15.91
N HIS A 517 14.77 10.98 15.85
CA HIS A 517 13.77 11.03 16.92
C HIS A 517 13.11 9.66 17.12
N TYR A 518 12.66 9.00 16.05
CA TYR A 518 12.05 7.66 16.15
C TYR A 518 13.01 6.63 16.75
N ALA A 519 14.27 6.64 16.33
CA ALA A 519 15.28 5.73 16.86
C ALA A 519 15.61 5.94 18.35
N THR A 520 15.41 7.17 18.86
CA THR A 520 15.74 7.54 20.24
C THR A 520 14.52 7.63 21.18
N MET A 521 13.31 7.50 20.64
CA MET A 521 12.05 7.63 21.39
C MET A 521 11.75 6.32 22.14
N ILE A 522 12.44 6.14 23.25
CA ILE A 522 12.30 5.02 24.17
C ILE A 522 12.15 5.57 25.59
N ASN A 523 11.10 5.18 26.28
CA ASN A 523 10.80 5.60 27.65
C ASN A 523 10.16 4.46 28.47
N ASP A 524 9.61 4.76 29.64
CA ASP A 524 8.99 3.77 30.52
C ASP A 524 7.62 3.28 30.02
N ASP A 525 7.02 3.98 29.06
CA ASP A 525 5.70 3.68 28.55
C ASP A 525 5.73 2.86 27.25
N PHE A 526 6.67 3.16 26.35
CA PHE A 526 6.74 2.54 25.03
C PHE A 526 8.13 2.60 24.41
N ILE A 527 8.27 1.91 23.29
CA ILE A 527 9.42 2.00 22.38
C ILE A 527 8.94 2.33 20.98
N CYS A 528 9.71 3.16 20.27
CA CYS A 528 9.55 3.41 18.84
C CYS A 528 10.73 2.75 18.11
N VAL A 529 10.44 1.91 17.12
CA VAL A 529 11.46 1.15 16.37
C VAL A 529 11.38 1.56 14.91
N PRO A 530 12.39 2.24 14.34
CA PRO A 530 12.42 2.53 12.90
C PRO A 530 12.62 1.24 12.10
N PHE A 531 12.00 1.15 10.92
CA PHE A 531 12.16 0.01 10.03
C PHE A 531 13.61 -0.15 9.59
N ASN A 532 14.22 0.92 9.08
CA ASN A 532 15.62 0.89 8.68
C ASN A 532 16.52 0.64 9.90
N MET A 533 17.35 -0.39 9.81
CA MET A 533 18.20 -0.80 10.92
C MET A 533 19.32 0.21 11.17
N LEU A 534 19.60 0.47 12.43
CA LEU A 534 20.76 1.25 12.82
C LEU A 534 22.06 0.50 12.48
N ALA A 535 23.13 1.22 12.18
CA ALA A 535 24.42 0.62 11.80
C ALA A 535 24.95 -0.39 12.83
N ALA A 536 24.70 -0.17 14.14
CA ALA A 536 25.07 -1.11 15.20
C ALA A 536 24.26 -2.41 15.18
N GLU A 537 23.05 -2.43 14.63
CA GLU A 537 22.25 -3.65 14.45
C GLU A 537 22.84 -4.53 13.35
N ASN A 538 23.36 -3.93 12.26
CA ASN A 538 23.98 -4.64 11.13
C ASN A 538 25.32 -5.28 11.48
N ASN A 539 26.03 -4.78 12.50
CA ASN A 539 27.34 -5.26 12.91
C ASN A 539 27.31 -6.44 13.91
N GLY A 540 26.30 -7.30 13.84
CA GLY A 540 26.17 -8.51 14.64
C GLY A 540 25.54 -8.31 16.03
N SER A 541 24.96 -7.16 16.29
CA SER A 541 24.18 -6.88 17.51
C SER A 541 22.86 -7.64 17.47
N ARG A 542 22.48 -8.22 18.61
CA ARG A 542 21.21 -8.94 18.73
C ARG A 542 20.12 -7.99 19.24
N GLY A 543 19.24 -7.54 18.32
CA GLY A 543 18.05 -6.79 18.62
C GLY A 543 18.26 -5.30 18.89
N PHE A 544 17.18 -4.54 18.74
CA PHE A 544 17.14 -3.07 18.84
C PHE A 544 17.47 -2.54 20.25
N LEU A 545 17.17 -3.32 21.31
CA LEU A 545 17.41 -2.95 22.71
C LEU A 545 18.78 -3.40 23.22
N SER A 546 19.67 -3.88 22.35
CA SER A 546 21.02 -4.32 22.76
C SER A 546 21.93 -3.15 23.14
N LYS A 547 22.92 -3.41 24.05
CA LYS A 547 23.87 -2.38 24.52
C LYS A 547 24.64 -1.65 23.40
N PRO A 548 25.09 -2.31 22.32
CA PRO A 548 25.74 -1.58 21.22
C PRO A 548 24.81 -0.60 20.52
N VAL A 549 23.56 -0.99 20.33
CA VAL A 549 22.54 -0.13 19.71
C VAL A 549 22.17 1.03 20.67
N GLU A 550 22.09 0.78 21.97
CA GLU A 550 21.89 1.82 22.97
C GLU A 550 22.99 2.90 22.92
N LYS A 551 24.27 2.50 22.84
CA LYS A 551 25.37 3.44 22.66
C LYS A 551 25.27 4.25 21.37
N GLN A 552 24.76 3.69 20.30
CA GLN A 552 24.52 4.44 19.08
C GLN A 552 23.36 5.44 19.26
N ARG A 553 22.28 5.05 19.94
CA ARG A 553 21.17 5.95 20.26
C ARG A 553 21.62 7.13 21.15
N ASP A 554 22.51 6.88 22.12
CA ASP A 554 23.08 7.94 22.94
C ASP A 554 23.87 8.94 22.08
N LYS A 555 24.68 8.48 21.12
CA LYS A 555 25.36 9.36 20.16
C LYS A 555 24.36 10.16 19.30
N ILE A 556 23.25 9.54 18.88
CA ILE A 556 22.20 10.25 18.12
C ILE A 556 21.57 11.34 18.98
N ARG A 557 21.29 11.07 20.27
CA ARG A 557 20.77 12.08 21.21
C ARG A 557 21.74 13.24 21.35
N ASP A 558 23.02 12.94 21.58
CA ASP A 558 24.05 13.97 21.84
C ASP A 558 24.34 14.84 20.61
N LEU A 559 24.30 14.26 19.40
CA LEU A 559 24.79 14.92 18.21
C LEU A 559 23.68 15.48 17.30
N ILE A 560 22.43 14.97 17.42
CA ILE A 560 21.35 15.32 16.50
C ILE A 560 20.14 15.94 17.24
N ILE A 561 19.67 15.31 18.33
CA ILE A 561 18.43 15.73 18.99
C ILE A 561 18.64 17.10 19.67
N GLY A 562 17.73 18.06 19.41
CA GLY A 562 17.79 19.42 19.93
C GLY A 562 18.90 20.31 19.34
N LYS A 563 19.69 19.79 18.38
CA LYS A 563 20.74 20.57 17.72
C LYS A 563 20.16 21.44 16.59
N LYS A 564 20.73 22.60 16.39
CA LYS A 564 20.44 23.45 15.24
C LYS A 564 21.13 22.88 13.99
N ASP A 565 20.58 23.14 12.81
CA ASP A 565 21.09 22.63 11.53
C ASP A 565 22.59 22.94 11.34
N HIS A 566 23.03 24.16 11.62
CA HIS A 566 24.44 24.56 11.46
C HIS A 566 25.40 23.82 12.44
N GLU A 567 24.92 23.39 13.62
CA GLU A 567 25.72 22.60 14.55
C GLU A 567 25.93 21.16 14.00
N ILE A 568 24.88 20.61 13.38
CA ILE A 568 24.94 19.30 12.73
C ILE A 568 25.88 19.36 11.52
N PHE A 569 25.75 20.36 10.65
CA PHE A 569 26.61 20.54 9.46
C PHE A 569 28.08 20.75 9.82
N ALA A 570 28.37 21.41 10.95
CA ALA A 570 29.75 21.60 11.41
C ALA A 570 30.40 20.31 11.96
N SER A 571 29.63 19.29 12.28
CA SER A 571 30.13 18.05 12.89
C SER A 571 30.18 16.91 11.86
N LYS A 572 31.39 16.44 11.52
CA LYS A 572 31.56 15.27 10.64
C LYS A 572 30.88 14.02 11.17
N ASP A 573 30.90 13.82 12.49
CA ASP A 573 30.28 12.66 13.12
C ASP A 573 28.75 12.76 13.08
N ALA A 574 28.17 13.95 13.31
CA ALA A 574 26.74 14.18 13.17
C ALA A 574 26.29 13.95 11.72
N MET A 575 27.00 14.49 10.74
CA MET A 575 26.69 14.29 9.33
C MET A 575 26.77 12.83 8.88
N LYS A 576 27.74 12.09 9.42
CA LYS A 576 27.80 10.63 9.16
C LYS A 576 26.56 9.92 9.72
N ILE A 577 26.12 10.27 10.93
CA ILE A 577 24.91 9.72 11.53
C ILE A 577 23.68 10.06 10.68
N ILE A 578 23.53 11.31 10.26
CA ILE A 578 22.41 11.76 9.41
C ILE A 578 22.32 10.95 8.12
N ARG A 579 23.45 10.67 7.49
CA ARG A 579 23.52 9.88 6.27
C ARG A 579 23.14 8.41 6.45
N ASP A 580 23.45 7.86 7.63
CA ASP A 580 23.18 6.44 7.96
C ASP A 580 21.77 6.23 8.54
N LEU A 581 20.95 7.31 8.68
CA LEU A 581 19.60 7.29 9.25
C LEU A 581 18.51 7.41 8.19
N GLY A 582 17.42 6.69 8.39
CA GLY A 582 16.24 6.77 7.55
C GLY A 582 16.25 5.77 6.41
N SER A 583 15.39 5.99 5.43
CA SER A 583 15.26 5.17 4.23
C SER A 583 16.23 5.60 3.13
N ASP A 584 16.20 4.87 2.01
CA ASP A 584 16.96 5.22 0.81
C ASP A 584 16.51 6.55 0.16
N THR A 585 15.31 7.03 0.53
CA THR A 585 14.73 8.32 0.10
C THR A 585 14.33 9.15 1.33
N ASN A 586 13.11 9.66 1.39
CA ASN A 586 12.58 10.49 2.49
C ASN A 586 11.23 9.97 3.03
N ILE A 587 11.03 8.66 2.98
CA ILE A 587 9.88 7.98 3.57
C ILE A 587 10.37 7.13 4.74
N ASN A 588 9.90 7.44 5.96
CA ASN A 588 10.23 6.65 7.12
C ASN A 588 9.08 5.71 7.50
N CYS A 589 9.39 4.45 7.71
CA CYS A 589 8.53 3.49 8.38
C CYS A 589 9.02 3.24 9.79
N PHE A 590 8.11 3.12 10.73
CA PHE A 590 8.42 2.79 12.11
C PHE A 590 7.24 2.11 12.80
N ALA A 591 7.52 1.41 13.87
CA ALA A 591 6.53 0.71 14.67
C ALA A 591 6.63 1.09 16.14
N LEU A 592 5.49 1.01 16.84
CA LEU A 592 5.39 1.28 18.27
C LEU A 592 5.08 -0.01 19.02
N ASN A 593 5.69 -0.19 20.17
CA ASN A 593 5.29 -1.22 21.11
C ASN A 593 5.26 -0.65 22.54
N TRP A 594 4.28 -1.05 23.31
CA TRP A 594 4.01 -0.52 24.65
C TRP A 594 4.59 -1.40 25.74
N LYS A 595 4.77 -0.82 26.93
CA LYS A 595 5.18 -1.53 28.14
C LYS A 595 4.01 -1.55 29.13
N ASP A 596 3.88 -2.64 29.86
CA ASP A 596 2.90 -2.75 30.94
C ASP A 596 3.27 -1.86 32.17
N LYS A 597 2.47 -1.90 33.22
CA LYS A 597 2.70 -1.11 34.44
C LYS A 597 3.98 -1.54 35.19
N ASN A 598 4.49 -2.73 34.90
CA ASN A 598 5.72 -3.27 35.52
C ASN A 598 6.95 -3.00 34.64
N GLY A 599 6.78 -2.34 33.50
CA GLY A 599 7.87 -2.05 32.55
C GLY A 599 8.16 -3.18 31.57
N ASN A 600 7.37 -4.27 31.58
CA ASN A 600 7.54 -5.37 30.62
C ASN A 600 7.01 -4.97 29.26
N LEU A 601 7.76 -5.28 28.21
CA LEU A 601 7.38 -5.03 26.83
C LEU A 601 6.25 -5.98 26.42
N ASN A 602 5.24 -5.47 25.71
CA ASN A 602 4.19 -6.29 25.12
C ASN A 602 4.81 -7.27 24.10
N THR A 603 4.40 -8.52 24.14
CA THR A 603 4.87 -9.58 23.24
C THR A 603 3.83 -9.98 22.17
N ASP A 604 2.63 -9.42 22.25
CA ASP A 604 1.54 -9.73 21.35
C ASP A 604 1.49 -8.75 20.18
N LEU A 605 1.56 -9.28 18.93
CA LEU A 605 1.55 -8.48 17.71
C LEU A 605 0.23 -7.72 17.52
N GLU A 606 -0.91 -8.34 17.86
CA GLU A 606 -2.21 -7.68 17.66
C GLU A 606 -2.39 -6.48 18.57
N GLU A 607 -1.87 -6.56 19.80
CA GLU A 607 -1.93 -5.43 20.74
C GLU A 607 -0.94 -4.31 20.35
N ALA A 608 0.19 -4.65 19.73
CA ALA A 608 1.08 -3.66 19.12
C ALA A 608 0.40 -2.99 17.89
N ASN A 609 -0.21 -3.79 17.01
CA ASN A 609 -0.99 -3.30 15.87
C ASN A 609 -2.15 -2.41 16.31
N TYR A 610 -2.86 -2.79 17.39
CA TYR A 610 -3.97 -2.02 17.94
C TYR A 610 -3.51 -0.64 18.43
N LEU A 611 -2.38 -0.57 19.18
CA LEU A 611 -1.80 0.72 19.59
C LEU A 611 -1.49 1.60 18.39
N MET A 612 -0.79 1.06 17.38
CA MET A 612 -0.39 1.81 16.20
C MET A 612 -1.60 2.29 15.39
N LYS A 613 -2.64 1.45 15.25
CA LYS A 613 -3.89 1.84 14.61
C LYS A 613 -4.56 3.01 15.34
N ARG A 614 -4.67 2.95 16.67
CA ARG A 614 -5.23 4.04 17.48
C ARG A 614 -4.47 5.35 17.31
N VAL A 615 -3.13 5.27 17.32
CA VAL A 615 -2.27 6.46 17.12
C VAL A 615 -2.49 7.06 15.73
N VAL A 616 -2.52 6.23 14.67
CA VAL A 616 -2.74 6.72 13.31
C VAL A 616 -4.16 7.28 13.14
N ASP A 617 -5.17 6.65 13.70
CA ASP A 617 -6.56 7.14 13.62
C ASP A 617 -6.73 8.52 14.26
N ARG A 618 -5.90 8.89 15.25
CA ARG A 618 -5.83 10.24 15.79
C ARG A 618 -5.04 11.23 14.93
N LEU A 619 -4.12 10.74 14.14
CA LEU A 619 -3.14 11.54 13.38
C LEU A 619 -3.40 11.53 11.87
N SER A 620 -4.56 11.07 11.44
CA SER A 620 -4.95 11.02 10.02
C SER A 620 -6.43 11.39 9.83
N ILE A 621 -6.81 11.71 8.60
CA ILE A 621 -8.21 11.88 8.21
C ILE A 621 -8.77 10.50 7.93
N THR A 622 -9.67 10.01 8.79
CA THR A 622 -10.28 8.66 8.69
C THR A 622 -11.72 8.67 8.16
N SER A 623 -12.35 9.84 8.14
CA SER A 623 -13.69 10.03 7.58
C SER A 623 -13.83 11.42 6.97
N ALA A 624 -14.86 11.62 6.14
CA ALA A 624 -15.20 12.94 5.60
C ALA A 624 -15.51 13.97 6.70
N ASN A 625 -15.88 13.52 7.87
CA ASN A 625 -16.28 14.38 9.00
C ASN A 625 -15.12 14.70 9.96
N THR A 626 -13.91 14.20 9.69
CA THR A 626 -12.73 14.52 10.50
C THR A 626 -12.37 16.00 10.37
N ASP A 627 -12.22 16.71 11.49
CA ASP A 627 -11.70 18.08 11.47
C ASP A 627 -10.17 18.06 11.34
N PRO A 628 -9.62 18.53 10.21
CA PRO A 628 -8.17 18.50 9.99
C PRO A 628 -7.41 19.47 10.91
N THR A 629 -8.08 20.45 11.51
CA THR A 629 -7.44 21.47 12.36
C THR A 629 -7.06 20.94 13.74
N GLU A 630 -7.70 19.87 14.20
CA GLU A 630 -7.43 19.22 15.48
C GLU A 630 -6.28 18.20 15.43
N ILE A 631 -5.75 17.91 14.25
CA ILE A 631 -4.69 16.92 14.07
C ILE A 631 -3.32 17.63 14.24
N PRO A 632 -2.54 17.29 15.30
CA PRO A 632 -1.29 18.00 15.61
C PRO A 632 -0.15 17.71 14.64
N ILE A 633 -0.12 16.51 14.07
CA ILE A 633 0.78 16.03 13.01
C ILE A 633 0.04 14.99 12.18
N PHE A 634 0.14 15.10 10.88
CA PHE A 634 -0.47 14.11 9.98
C PHE A 634 0.51 12.99 9.67
N LEU A 635 0.09 11.77 9.97
CA LEU A 635 0.81 10.54 9.65
C LEU A 635 -0.10 9.59 8.86
N THR A 636 0.48 8.58 8.25
CA THR A 636 -0.25 7.51 7.57
C THR A 636 0.26 6.15 8.03
N SER A 637 -0.27 5.10 7.45
CA SER A 637 0.11 3.73 7.78
C SER A 637 0.19 2.85 6.56
N THR A 638 0.84 1.72 6.73
CA THR A 638 0.84 0.61 5.79
C THR A 638 0.78 -0.71 6.54
N GLN A 639 0.69 -1.82 5.82
CA GLN A 639 0.75 -3.16 6.37
C GLN A 639 1.89 -3.95 5.71
N PHE A 640 2.77 -4.50 6.52
CA PHE A 640 3.76 -5.46 6.05
C PHE A 640 3.11 -6.84 6.08
N LEU A 641 2.55 -7.23 4.93
CA LEU A 641 1.95 -8.54 4.75
C LEU A 641 3.05 -9.61 4.73
N HIS A 642 2.80 -10.73 5.41
CA HIS A 642 3.78 -11.83 5.43
C HIS A 642 4.11 -12.34 4.02
N GLU A 643 3.12 -12.43 3.16
CA GLU A 643 3.26 -12.87 1.77
C GLU A 643 4.15 -11.97 0.91
N ASP A 644 4.21 -10.66 1.23
CA ASP A 644 5.00 -9.68 0.50
C ASP A 644 6.38 -9.44 1.13
N TYR A 645 6.44 -9.31 2.46
CA TYR A 645 7.67 -8.95 3.18
C TYR A 645 8.40 -10.15 3.80
N GLY A 646 7.73 -11.29 4.02
CA GLY A 646 8.33 -12.54 4.50
C GLY A 646 9.29 -12.37 5.69
N SER A 647 10.55 -12.79 5.50
CA SER A 647 11.59 -12.69 6.54
C SER A 647 11.90 -11.26 6.98
N CYS A 648 11.70 -10.28 6.11
CA CYS A 648 11.87 -8.85 6.41
C CYS A 648 10.88 -8.40 7.51
N ALA A 649 9.59 -8.74 7.37
CA ALA A 649 8.57 -8.46 8.39
C ALA A 649 8.87 -9.17 9.70
N HIS A 650 9.27 -10.46 9.67
CA HIS A 650 9.66 -11.20 10.87
C HIS A 650 10.84 -10.56 11.60
N LYS A 651 11.85 -10.06 10.86
CA LYS A 651 12.99 -9.36 11.46
C LYS A 651 12.57 -8.06 12.13
N PHE A 652 11.60 -7.35 11.55
CA PHE A 652 11.08 -6.13 12.14
C PHE A 652 10.28 -6.42 13.42
N MET A 653 9.40 -7.45 13.42
CA MET A 653 8.68 -7.93 14.60
C MET A 653 9.63 -8.30 15.75
N GLU A 654 10.72 -9.03 15.43
CA GLU A 654 11.74 -9.40 16.41
C GLU A 654 12.40 -8.17 17.07
N ARG A 655 12.67 -7.12 16.27
CA ARG A 655 13.23 -5.86 16.77
C ARG A 655 12.27 -5.10 17.69
N MET A 656 10.98 -5.21 17.44
CA MET A 656 9.92 -4.65 18.29
C MET A 656 9.74 -5.41 19.61
N GLY A 657 10.29 -6.61 19.74
CA GLY A 657 10.11 -7.50 20.90
C GLY A 657 8.79 -8.28 20.87
N VAL A 658 8.10 -8.34 19.75
CA VAL A 658 6.93 -9.22 19.55
C VAL A 658 7.34 -10.56 18.95
N GLY A 659 6.56 -11.60 19.18
CA GLY A 659 6.82 -12.93 18.61
C GLY A 659 6.71 -12.94 17.09
N LYS A 660 7.47 -13.83 16.43
CA LYS A 660 7.32 -14.07 14.99
C LYS A 660 5.90 -14.56 14.71
N SER A 661 5.26 -13.94 13.73
CA SER A 661 3.91 -14.28 13.32
C SER A 661 3.77 -14.08 11.80
N ASN A 662 2.96 -14.93 11.18
CA ASN A 662 2.56 -14.75 9.78
C ASN A 662 1.38 -13.77 9.62
N GLN A 663 0.93 -13.16 10.72
CA GLN A 663 -0.03 -12.07 10.67
C GLN A 663 0.64 -10.79 10.15
N SER A 664 -0.18 -9.93 9.53
CA SER A 664 0.29 -8.64 9.03
C SER A 664 0.73 -7.73 10.18
N LEU A 665 1.88 -7.09 9.98
CA LEU A 665 2.35 -6.03 10.88
C LEU A 665 1.81 -4.69 10.40
N PHE A 666 1.04 -3.99 11.24
CA PHE A 666 0.66 -2.61 11.00
C PHE A 666 1.86 -1.69 11.26
N VAL A 667 2.18 -0.80 10.33
CA VAL A 667 3.36 0.06 10.37
C VAL A 667 2.96 1.51 10.19
N ILE A 668 3.48 2.40 11.02
CA ILE A 668 3.28 3.84 10.87
C ILE A 668 4.30 4.36 9.85
N ARG A 669 3.86 5.29 9.02
CA ARG A 669 4.67 5.85 7.94
C ARG A 669 4.55 7.36 7.90
N ASN A 670 5.68 8.04 7.65
CA ASN A 670 5.66 9.43 7.22
C ASN A 670 6.41 9.64 5.91
N VAL A 671 5.94 10.59 5.12
CA VAL A 671 6.53 11.02 3.85
C VAL A 671 6.94 12.47 3.99
N VAL A 672 8.22 12.72 4.04
CA VAL A 672 8.77 14.04 4.34
C VAL A 672 9.03 14.81 3.06
N MET A 673 8.14 15.73 2.71
CA MET A 673 8.29 16.57 1.53
C MET A 673 8.50 18.06 1.87
N SER A 674 7.99 18.50 3.03
CA SER A 674 8.13 19.91 3.44
C SER A 674 9.59 20.25 3.78
N PRO A 675 10.16 21.32 3.21
CA PRO A 675 11.51 21.77 3.56
C PRO A 675 11.58 22.61 4.85
N PHE A 676 10.44 22.84 5.53
CA PHE A 676 10.34 23.79 6.64
C PHE A 676 10.52 23.22 8.06
N PRO A 677 10.26 21.91 8.37
CA PRO A 677 10.20 21.42 9.75
C PRO A 677 11.48 21.58 10.56
N THR A 678 12.66 21.58 9.97
CA THR A 678 13.93 21.75 10.68
C THR A 678 14.17 23.19 11.16
N ARG A 679 13.45 24.16 10.59
CA ARG A 679 13.62 25.57 10.93
C ARG A 679 13.07 25.86 12.32
N GLN A 680 13.81 26.69 13.10
CA GLN A 680 13.44 27.09 14.46
C GLN A 680 13.15 25.93 15.43
N ASN A 681 13.76 24.76 15.20
CA ASN A 681 13.52 23.55 15.97
C ASN A 681 12.04 23.12 15.99
N PHE A 682 11.29 23.41 14.93
CA PHE A 682 9.88 23.04 14.85
C PHE A 682 9.69 21.51 14.89
N ILE A 683 10.67 20.74 14.40
CA ILE A 683 10.70 19.29 14.47
C ILE A 683 10.62 18.78 15.93
N ASP A 684 11.31 19.41 16.87
CA ASP A 684 11.27 19.02 18.28
C ASP A 684 9.87 19.27 18.88
N LYS A 685 9.17 20.32 18.42
CA LYS A 685 7.77 20.55 18.81
C LYS A 685 6.85 19.46 18.27
N LEU A 686 6.98 19.10 16.98
CA LEU A 686 6.18 18.03 16.37
C LEU A 686 6.37 16.69 17.11
N MET A 687 7.61 16.36 17.47
CA MET A 687 7.91 15.10 18.13
C MET A 687 7.40 15.06 19.58
N ARG A 688 7.39 16.18 20.29
CA ARG A 688 6.75 16.26 21.63
C ARG A 688 5.23 16.04 21.53
N GLU A 689 4.55 16.72 20.61
CA GLU A 689 3.11 16.53 20.39
C GLU A 689 2.79 15.09 19.96
N PHE A 690 3.63 14.47 19.14
CA PHE A 690 3.50 13.06 18.75
C PHE A 690 3.66 12.12 19.95
N GLU A 691 4.69 12.35 20.79
CA GLU A 691 4.92 11.56 22.01
C GLU A 691 3.76 11.66 23.00
N GLU A 692 3.14 12.84 23.15
CA GLU A 692 1.96 13.04 23.99
C GLU A 692 0.77 12.18 23.50
N VAL A 693 0.53 12.15 22.19
CA VAL A 693 -0.52 11.29 21.60
C VAL A 693 -0.25 9.81 21.87
N ILE A 694 0.99 9.35 21.70
CA ILE A 694 1.35 7.95 21.98
C ILE A 694 1.10 7.62 23.45
N ARG A 695 1.53 8.46 24.38
CA ARG A 695 1.34 8.23 25.85
C ARG A 695 -0.13 8.10 26.22
N ASP A 696 -0.98 8.96 25.67
CA ASP A 696 -2.42 8.91 25.88
C ASP A 696 -3.00 7.56 25.40
N GLU A 697 -2.65 7.15 24.16
CA GLU A 697 -3.14 5.89 23.61
C GLU A 697 -2.56 4.66 24.33
N VAL A 698 -1.30 4.69 24.78
CA VAL A 698 -0.72 3.66 25.64
C VAL A 698 -1.50 3.50 26.94
N GLY A 699 -1.95 4.61 27.54
CA GLY A 699 -2.81 4.58 28.74
C GLY A 699 -4.11 3.79 28.49
N LYS A 700 -4.73 3.99 27.32
CA LYS A 700 -5.97 3.29 26.94
C LYS A 700 -5.70 1.80 26.66
N VAL A 701 -4.60 1.50 25.94
CA VAL A 701 -4.20 0.11 25.63
C VAL A 701 -3.85 -0.66 26.92
N ARG A 702 -3.16 -0.04 27.87
CA ARG A 702 -2.90 -0.64 29.19
C ARG A 702 -4.20 -0.95 29.94
N LYS A 703 -5.17 -0.02 29.95
CA LYS A 703 -6.47 -0.22 30.57
C LYS A 703 -7.23 -1.39 29.93
N ARG A 704 -7.19 -1.48 28.60
CA ARG A 704 -7.79 -2.58 27.83
C ARG A 704 -7.17 -3.93 28.22
N ASN A 705 -5.86 -3.99 28.41
CA ASN A 705 -5.09 -5.18 28.75
C ASN A 705 -4.92 -5.42 30.26
N ASP A 706 -5.56 -4.59 31.11
CA ASP A 706 -5.49 -4.75 32.56
C ASP A 706 -6.07 -6.12 32.96
N PRO A 707 -5.30 -6.97 33.70
CA PRO A 707 -5.74 -8.29 34.14
C PRO A 707 -6.83 -8.24 35.26
N GLY A 708 -7.38 -7.07 35.53
CA GLY A 708 -8.36 -6.89 36.59
C GLY A 708 -9.55 -7.83 36.50
N GLN A 709 -10.12 -8.13 37.66
CA GLN A 709 -11.35 -8.94 37.80
C GLN A 709 -12.48 -8.39 36.92
N LYS A 710 -13.18 -9.28 36.21
CA LYS A 710 -14.34 -8.96 35.39
C LYS A 710 -15.53 -9.85 35.71
N LYS A 711 -16.73 -9.42 35.35
CA LYS A 711 -17.87 -10.34 35.26
C LYS A 711 -17.61 -11.29 34.11
N VAL A 712 -17.64 -12.58 34.38
CA VAL A 712 -17.45 -13.63 33.37
C VAL A 712 -18.78 -14.13 32.86
N GLN A 713 -18.87 -14.39 31.57
CA GLN A 713 -20.09 -14.89 30.93
C GLN A 713 -19.81 -16.26 30.28
N PHE A 714 -20.81 -17.14 30.39
CA PHE A 714 -20.76 -18.46 29.80
C PHE A 714 -22.05 -18.75 29.02
N LEU A 715 -21.88 -19.38 27.87
CA LEU A 715 -22.96 -20.03 27.17
C LEU A 715 -23.24 -21.38 27.84
N VAL A 716 -24.49 -21.67 28.18
CA VAL A 716 -24.91 -22.95 28.75
C VAL A 716 -25.26 -23.92 27.64
N GLN A 717 -24.67 -25.09 27.67
CA GLN A 717 -24.90 -26.16 26.71
C GLN A 717 -25.28 -27.45 27.46
N SER A 718 -26.52 -27.87 27.27
CA SER A 718 -27.06 -29.03 28.00
C SER A 718 -28.47 -29.39 27.51
N THR A 719 -28.91 -30.61 27.81
CA THR A 719 -30.29 -31.02 27.63
C THR A 719 -31.19 -30.34 28.71
N PRO A 720 -32.43 -29.91 28.37
CA PRO A 720 -33.35 -29.27 29.31
C PRO A 720 -33.53 -30.02 30.64
N GLY A 721 -33.26 -29.33 31.76
CA GLY A 721 -33.43 -29.90 33.11
C GLY A 721 -32.31 -30.82 33.58
N SER A 722 -31.23 -30.95 32.85
CA SER A 722 -30.00 -31.60 33.33
C SER A 722 -29.43 -30.85 34.54
N SER A 723 -28.91 -31.59 35.52
CA SER A 723 -28.18 -31.00 36.66
C SER A 723 -26.72 -30.66 36.28
N GLU A 724 -26.15 -31.40 35.35
CA GLU A 724 -24.81 -31.18 34.85
C GLU A 724 -24.91 -30.48 33.46
N VAL A 725 -24.11 -29.45 33.30
CA VAL A 725 -24.10 -28.61 32.09
C VAL A 725 -22.68 -28.39 31.63
N PHE A 726 -22.50 -28.13 30.32
CA PHE A 726 -21.24 -27.64 29.76
C PHE A 726 -21.33 -26.12 29.60
N LEU A 727 -20.25 -25.44 29.91
CA LEU A 727 -20.16 -23.99 29.91
C LEU A 727 -19.04 -23.57 28.95
N SER A 728 -19.44 -22.87 27.91
CA SER A 728 -18.47 -22.27 26.96
C SER A 728 -18.26 -20.80 27.35
N PHE A 729 -17.04 -20.47 27.79
CA PHE A 729 -16.66 -19.11 28.17
C PHE A 729 -16.78 -18.15 26.99
N GLN A 730 -17.46 -17.03 27.20
CA GLN A 730 -17.56 -15.97 26.22
C GLN A 730 -16.43 -14.98 26.43
N ALA A 731 -15.30 -15.25 25.75
CA ALA A 731 -14.11 -14.42 25.85
C ALA A 731 -14.32 -13.03 25.22
N SER A 732 -13.62 -12.03 25.74
CA SER A 732 -13.49 -10.74 25.08
C SER A 732 -12.50 -10.85 23.94
N PHE A 733 -12.96 -10.67 22.69
CA PHE A 733 -12.10 -10.78 21.52
C PHE A 733 -11.39 -9.48 21.11
N HIS A 734 -11.71 -8.35 21.74
CA HIS A 734 -11.03 -7.09 21.45
C HIS A 734 -9.63 -6.99 22.06
N SER A 735 -9.30 -7.72 23.10
CA SER A 735 -7.95 -7.78 23.66
C SER A 735 -7.33 -9.12 23.33
N ALA A 736 -6.30 -9.14 22.50
CA ALA A 736 -5.66 -10.37 22.07
C ALA A 736 -5.05 -11.16 23.25
N THR A 737 -4.53 -10.46 24.24
CA THR A 737 -3.93 -11.06 25.42
C THR A 737 -4.95 -11.74 26.38
N LYS A 738 -6.24 -11.45 26.21
CA LYS A 738 -7.33 -11.99 27.04
C LYS A 738 -8.22 -12.98 26.29
N ARG A 739 -7.93 -13.28 25.06
CA ARG A 739 -8.66 -14.29 24.30
C ARG A 739 -8.31 -15.67 24.82
N GLN A 740 -9.33 -16.37 25.27
CA GLN A 740 -9.19 -17.73 25.76
C GLN A 740 -10.36 -18.58 25.27
N GLN A 741 -10.10 -19.81 24.93
CA GLN A 741 -11.14 -20.84 24.78
C GLN A 741 -11.16 -21.65 26.06
N ILE A 742 -12.24 -21.53 26.83
CA ILE A 742 -12.42 -22.28 28.07
C ILE A 742 -13.77 -22.98 27.98
N ILE A 743 -13.77 -24.29 28.20
CA ILE A 743 -14.95 -25.14 28.24
C ILE A 743 -14.89 -25.88 29.58
N LEU A 744 -15.91 -25.73 30.40
CA LEU A 744 -16.01 -26.30 31.72
C LEU A 744 -17.24 -27.20 31.82
N SER A 745 -17.20 -28.26 32.65
CA SER A 745 -18.42 -28.90 33.15
C SER A 745 -18.78 -28.36 34.52
N ALA A 746 -20.06 -28.15 34.74
CA ALA A 746 -20.55 -27.62 36.03
C ALA A 746 -21.88 -28.25 36.41
N THR A 747 -22.18 -28.23 37.72
CA THR A 747 -23.48 -28.61 38.29
C THR A 747 -24.28 -27.38 38.66
N LEU A 748 -25.53 -27.31 38.17
CA LEU A 748 -26.50 -26.27 38.53
C LEU A 748 -27.17 -26.59 39.88
N ASP A 749 -27.37 -25.60 40.72
CA ASP A 749 -28.24 -25.73 41.90
C ASP A 749 -29.70 -26.00 41.45
N SER A 750 -30.58 -26.35 42.39
CA SER A 750 -31.97 -26.67 42.09
C SER A 750 -32.72 -25.48 41.48
N THR A 751 -32.42 -24.27 41.87
CA THR A 751 -33.07 -23.03 41.39
C THR A 751 -32.72 -22.76 39.94
N LEU A 752 -31.45 -22.82 39.60
CA LEU A 752 -30.97 -22.62 38.23
C LEU A 752 -31.40 -23.76 37.32
N ARG A 753 -31.40 -25.01 37.80
CA ARG A 753 -31.86 -26.18 37.02
C ARG A 753 -33.33 -26.06 36.65
N ASP A 754 -34.21 -25.69 37.59
CA ASP A 754 -35.64 -25.51 37.32
C ASP A 754 -35.88 -24.34 36.36
N PHE A 755 -35.11 -23.26 36.51
CA PHE A 755 -35.18 -22.10 35.60
C PHE A 755 -34.63 -22.43 34.21
N HIS A 756 -33.53 -23.21 34.11
CA HIS A 756 -33.03 -23.71 32.84
C HIS A 756 -34.09 -24.52 32.11
N LYS A 757 -34.79 -25.38 32.82
CA LYS A 757 -35.90 -26.16 32.25
C LYS A 757 -37.07 -25.27 31.81
N GLU A 758 -37.39 -24.21 32.58
CA GLU A 758 -38.39 -23.21 32.22
C GLU A 758 -38.01 -22.50 30.88
N LEU A 759 -36.76 -21.99 30.77
CA LEU A 759 -36.29 -21.27 29.61
C LEU A 759 -36.26 -22.13 28.34
N THR A 760 -35.85 -23.40 28.47
CA THR A 760 -35.66 -24.32 27.35
C THR A 760 -36.86 -25.20 27.05
N GLY A 761 -37.79 -25.38 28.00
CA GLY A 761 -39.01 -26.21 27.89
C GLY A 761 -40.11 -25.62 27.00
N GLY A 762 -40.08 -24.32 26.76
CA GLY A 762 -41.10 -23.61 25.96
C GLY A 762 -40.59 -23.23 24.55
N ASN A 763 -39.31 -23.16 24.36
CA ASN A 763 -38.67 -22.80 23.11
C ASN A 763 -37.32 -23.52 22.95
N GLN A 764 -37.23 -24.40 21.96
CA GLN A 764 -36.05 -25.22 21.73
C GLN A 764 -34.87 -24.40 21.16
N ASP A 765 -35.10 -23.14 20.74
CA ASP A 765 -34.08 -22.24 20.23
C ASP A 765 -33.55 -21.24 21.27
N SER A 766 -34.01 -21.36 22.55
CA SER A 766 -33.59 -20.46 23.63
C SER A 766 -32.09 -20.59 23.94
N ILE A 767 -31.36 -19.51 23.80
CA ILE A 767 -29.91 -19.41 24.13
C ILE A 767 -29.79 -18.99 25.59
N VAL A 768 -29.31 -19.88 26.43
CA VAL A 768 -29.15 -19.64 27.87
C VAL A 768 -27.75 -19.19 28.21
N MET A 769 -27.64 -18.09 28.93
CA MET A 769 -26.40 -17.47 29.40
C MET A 769 -26.30 -17.45 30.92
N LEU A 770 -25.09 -17.60 31.45
CA LEU A 770 -24.71 -17.34 32.82
C LEU A 770 -23.74 -16.16 32.88
N GLU A 771 -23.94 -15.28 33.85
CA GLU A 771 -23.01 -14.20 34.19
C GLU A 771 -22.68 -14.23 35.67
N SER A 772 -21.41 -14.13 36.05
CA SER A 772 -21.04 -14.04 37.49
C SER A 772 -21.65 -12.80 38.13
N THR A 773 -22.13 -12.96 39.39
CA THR A 773 -22.69 -11.84 40.19
C THR A 773 -21.59 -10.84 40.53
N GLU A 774 -20.40 -11.32 40.88
CA GLU A 774 -19.23 -10.55 41.20
C GLU A 774 -18.17 -10.60 40.05
N LYS A 775 -17.20 -9.68 40.15
CA LYS A 775 -16.04 -9.69 39.28
C LYS A 775 -15.04 -10.70 39.78
N VAL A 776 -14.61 -11.60 38.92
CA VAL A 776 -13.63 -12.65 39.20
C VAL A 776 -12.50 -12.67 38.16
N PHE A 777 -11.38 -13.30 38.50
CA PHE A 777 -10.38 -13.69 37.51
C PHE A 777 -10.81 -15.04 36.93
N ILE A 778 -10.88 -15.14 35.63
CA ILE A 778 -11.26 -16.41 34.98
C ILE A 778 -10.20 -17.49 35.21
N GLU A 779 -8.96 -17.09 35.37
CA GLU A 779 -7.84 -17.97 35.73
C GLU A 779 -8.09 -18.66 37.10
N ASP A 780 -8.54 -17.92 38.10
CA ASP A 780 -8.87 -18.46 39.41
C ASP A 780 -10.04 -19.46 39.33
N VAL A 781 -11.04 -19.15 38.49
CA VAL A 781 -12.19 -20.05 38.27
C VAL A 781 -11.71 -21.39 37.68
N VAL A 782 -10.78 -21.37 36.73
CA VAL A 782 -10.24 -22.57 36.08
C VAL A 782 -9.33 -23.35 37.02
N GLU A 783 -8.56 -22.67 37.88
CA GLU A 783 -7.60 -23.30 38.79
C GLU A 783 -8.28 -23.94 40.00
N VAL A 784 -9.25 -23.25 40.61
CA VAL A 784 -9.87 -23.65 41.88
C VAL A 784 -11.05 -24.60 41.68
N LEU A 785 -11.80 -24.49 40.59
CA LEU A 785 -13.02 -25.29 40.32
C LEU A 785 -14.00 -25.31 41.50
N GLY A 786 -14.22 -24.16 42.13
CA GLY A 786 -15.12 -23.99 43.24
C GLY A 786 -16.56 -23.61 42.84
N ASP A 787 -17.30 -23.09 43.83
CA ASP A 787 -18.62 -22.55 43.62
C ASP A 787 -18.52 -21.12 43.05
N LEU A 788 -19.48 -20.76 42.17
CA LEU A 788 -19.60 -19.41 41.61
C LEU A 788 -21.06 -18.97 41.63
N ASP A 789 -21.34 -17.82 42.25
CA ASP A 789 -22.63 -17.19 42.20
C ASP A 789 -22.87 -16.52 40.85
N VAL A 790 -23.97 -16.87 40.20
CA VAL A 790 -24.26 -16.46 38.82
C VAL A 790 -25.73 -16.01 38.67
N ILE A 791 -25.94 -15.24 37.60
CA ILE A 791 -27.27 -14.91 37.11
C ILE A 791 -27.50 -15.68 35.81
N MET A 792 -28.56 -16.46 35.74
CA MET A 792 -28.97 -17.15 34.51
C MET A 792 -30.05 -16.32 33.79
N TYR A 793 -29.96 -16.23 32.49
CA TYR A 793 -30.92 -15.49 31.66
C TYR A 793 -30.92 -16.03 30.24
N GLU A 794 -32.01 -15.73 29.50
CA GLU A 794 -32.03 -15.96 28.03
C GLU A 794 -31.38 -14.78 27.30
N LYS A 795 -30.54 -15.07 26.32
CA LYS A 795 -29.88 -14.02 25.52
C LYS A 795 -30.91 -13.07 24.92
N GLY A 796 -30.69 -11.75 25.08
CA GLY A 796 -31.60 -10.71 24.66
C GLY A 796 -32.68 -10.31 25.68
N THR A 797 -32.92 -11.09 26.75
CA THR A 797 -33.97 -10.85 27.74
C THR A 797 -33.48 -10.49 29.15
N LYS A 798 -32.16 -10.42 29.39
CA LYS A 798 -31.53 -10.24 30.70
C LYS A 798 -32.20 -9.21 31.60
N LYS A 799 -32.76 -8.13 31.11
CA LYS A 799 -33.39 -7.06 31.89
C LYS A 799 -34.75 -7.43 32.46
N TYR A 800 -35.40 -8.46 31.93
CA TYR A 800 -36.81 -8.76 32.20
C TYR A 800 -37.03 -10.16 32.79
N HIS A 801 -36.14 -11.14 32.46
CA HIS A 801 -36.30 -12.53 32.87
C HIS A 801 -34.92 -13.12 33.20
N GLN A 802 -34.63 -13.17 34.50
CA GLN A 802 -33.34 -13.67 35.04
C GLN A 802 -33.54 -14.37 36.39
N ARG A 803 -32.59 -15.22 36.76
CA ARG A 803 -32.59 -15.93 38.02
C ARG A 803 -31.19 -16.01 38.61
N ASP A 804 -31.05 -15.70 39.90
CA ASP A 804 -29.80 -15.84 40.64
C ASP A 804 -29.67 -17.28 41.18
N GLY A 805 -28.45 -17.80 41.24
CA GLY A 805 -28.16 -19.11 41.81
C GLY A 805 -26.67 -19.38 41.85
N THR A 806 -26.30 -20.59 42.24
CA THR A 806 -24.90 -21.00 42.37
C THR A 806 -24.62 -22.18 41.46
N ILE A 807 -23.48 -22.15 40.80
CA ILE A 807 -22.94 -23.29 40.03
C ILE A 807 -21.69 -23.82 40.72
N THR A 808 -21.49 -25.13 40.67
CA THR A 808 -20.29 -25.81 41.14
C THR A 808 -19.53 -26.35 39.93
N PHE A 809 -18.30 -25.90 39.69
CA PHE A 809 -17.50 -26.39 38.60
C PHE A 809 -16.98 -27.82 38.90
N ASN A 810 -17.15 -28.73 37.95
CA ASN A 810 -16.76 -30.14 38.10
C ASN A 810 -15.39 -30.43 37.48
N SER A 811 -15.16 -29.94 36.25
CA SER A 811 -13.88 -30.18 35.53
C SER A 811 -13.65 -29.16 34.43
N VAL A 812 -12.37 -29.01 34.02
CA VAL A 812 -11.97 -28.29 32.85
C VAL A 812 -11.90 -29.26 31.69
N VAL A 813 -12.77 -29.10 30.70
CA VAL A 813 -12.74 -29.89 29.44
C VAL A 813 -11.62 -29.38 28.56
N LYS A 814 -11.55 -28.03 28.40
CA LYS A 814 -10.50 -27.37 27.63
C LYS A 814 -10.20 -25.96 28.16
N SER A 815 -8.93 -25.63 28.26
CA SER A 815 -8.47 -24.27 28.46
C SER A 815 -7.24 -24.04 27.59
N ARG A 816 -7.29 -23.00 26.73
CA ARG A 816 -6.17 -22.59 25.90
C ARG A 816 -6.21 -21.10 25.58
N PRO A 817 -5.04 -20.43 25.49
CA PRO A 817 -4.97 -19.04 25.03
C PRO A 817 -5.17 -18.95 23.51
N LEU A 818 -5.74 -17.82 23.07
CA LEU A 818 -6.01 -17.49 21.65
C LEU A 818 -5.35 -16.17 21.24
N ASN A 819 -4.24 -15.80 21.85
CA ASN A 819 -3.47 -14.61 21.48
C ASN A 819 -2.70 -14.83 20.15
N SER A 820 -2.03 -13.81 19.63
CA SER A 820 -1.34 -13.85 18.36
C SER A 820 -0.23 -14.91 18.28
N ILE A 821 0.36 -15.27 19.39
CA ILE A 821 1.38 -16.33 19.47
C ILE A 821 0.76 -17.73 19.26
N HIS A 822 -0.49 -17.91 19.66
CA HIS A 822 -1.22 -19.17 19.64
C HIS A 822 -2.20 -19.28 18.47
N ARG A 823 -2.30 -18.24 17.63
CA ARG A 823 -3.07 -18.27 16.38
C ARG A 823 -2.11 -18.37 15.21
N GLU A 824 -2.48 -19.16 14.23
CA GLU A 824 -1.71 -19.30 12.99
C GLU A 824 -2.57 -18.94 11.79
N ILE A 825 -2.01 -18.13 10.88
CA ILE A 825 -2.66 -17.78 9.60
C ILE A 825 -2.67 -19.00 8.67
N ASP A 826 -1.67 -19.87 8.77
CA ASP A 826 -1.50 -21.06 7.94
C ASP A 826 -2.21 -22.29 8.53
N TYR A 827 -3.34 -22.13 9.20
CA TYR A 827 -4.16 -23.28 9.56
C TYR A 827 -4.63 -24.02 8.31
N PRO A 828 -4.83 -25.34 8.41
CA PRO A 828 -5.29 -26.08 7.26
C PRO A 828 -6.55 -25.43 6.70
N SER A 829 -6.44 -24.93 5.47
CA SER A 829 -7.57 -24.33 4.76
C SER A 829 -8.62 -25.37 4.36
N GLU A 830 -8.30 -26.67 4.57
CA GLU A 830 -9.16 -27.77 4.13
C GLU A 830 -10.37 -27.99 5.02
N PHE A 831 -10.35 -27.49 6.27
CA PHE A 831 -11.51 -27.67 7.16
C PHE A 831 -11.61 -26.55 8.23
N MET A 832 -12.84 -26.32 8.73
CA MET A 832 -13.10 -25.42 9.83
C MET A 832 -13.06 -26.19 11.16
N PRO A 833 -12.18 -25.84 12.12
CA PRO A 833 -11.99 -26.62 13.33
C PRO A 833 -12.98 -26.24 14.45
N PHE A 834 -13.55 -27.26 15.08
CA PHE A 834 -14.37 -27.16 16.28
C PHE A 834 -13.81 -28.03 17.40
N TYR A 835 -14.14 -27.68 18.63
CA TYR A 835 -13.92 -28.53 19.77
C TYR A 835 -15.20 -29.29 20.08
N LEU A 836 -15.10 -30.62 20.22
CA LEU A 836 -16.20 -31.54 20.45
C LEU A 836 -16.13 -32.06 21.87
N TYR A 837 -17.19 -31.99 22.62
CA TYR A 837 -17.27 -32.44 24.01
C TYR A 837 -18.69 -32.86 24.39
N GLY A 838 -18.84 -33.51 25.55
CA GLY A 838 -20.13 -34.00 26.00
C GLY A 838 -20.03 -35.20 26.91
N ASN A 839 -21.10 -35.97 26.98
CA ASN A 839 -21.20 -37.21 27.70
C ASN A 839 -22.00 -38.28 26.88
N GLU A 840 -22.39 -39.37 27.49
CA GLU A 840 -23.14 -40.43 26.77
C GLU A 840 -24.51 -39.98 26.26
N LYS A 841 -25.09 -38.93 26.82
CA LYS A 841 -26.45 -38.50 26.53
C LYS A 841 -26.49 -37.31 25.56
N GLU A 842 -25.50 -36.46 25.59
CA GLU A 842 -25.47 -35.21 24.86
C GLU A 842 -24.06 -34.89 24.36
N ILE A 843 -23.99 -34.35 23.17
CA ILE A 843 -22.75 -34.01 22.49
C ILE A 843 -22.86 -32.57 21.96
N HIS A 844 -21.85 -31.75 22.24
CA HIS A 844 -21.80 -30.33 21.90
C HIS A 844 -20.55 -29.99 21.12
N CYS A 845 -20.56 -28.88 20.40
CA CYS A 845 -19.39 -28.33 19.77
C CYS A 845 -19.27 -26.82 19.92
N SER A 846 -18.04 -26.33 19.87
CA SER A 846 -17.69 -24.93 19.90
C SER A 846 -16.58 -24.64 18.91
N HIS A 847 -16.69 -23.57 18.13
CA HIS A 847 -15.67 -23.18 17.16
C HIS A 847 -14.34 -22.86 17.85
N MET A 848 -13.23 -23.26 17.25
CA MET A 848 -11.90 -23.07 17.84
C MET A 848 -11.33 -21.66 17.61
N LEU A 849 -11.99 -20.79 16.86
CA LEU A 849 -11.66 -19.37 16.65
C LEU A 849 -10.19 -19.15 16.23
N VAL A 850 -9.79 -19.88 15.23
CA VAL A 850 -8.36 -20.01 14.90
C VAL A 850 -7.85 -18.85 14.04
N LYS A 851 -8.54 -18.55 12.97
CA LYS A 851 -8.06 -17.61 11.94
C LYS A 851 -8.60 -16.19 12.16
N SER A 852 -9.86 -16.10 12.53
CA SER A 852 -10.50 -14.82 12.83
C SER A 852 -11.42 -14.96 14.04
N PRO A 853 -11.15 -14.20 15.09
CA PRO A 853 -11.94 -14.22 16.31
C PRO A 853 -13.18 -13.34 16.26
N ASN A 854 -13.67 -12.98 15.10
CA ASN A 854 -14.80 -12.06 14.96
C ASN A 854 -16.17 -12.73 14.92
N ILE A 855 -16.23 -14.04 15.07
CA ILE A 855 -17.46 -14.82 15.17
C ILE A 855 -17.31 -15.97 16.17
N SER A 856 -18.33 -16.20 16.99
CA SER A 856 -18.42 -17.33 17.91
C SER A 856 -19.56 -18.24 17.45
N LEU A 857 -19.24 -19.52 17.21
CA LEU A 857 -20.21 -20.54 16.77
C LEU A 857 -20.21 -21.69 17.79
N ALA A 858 -21.41 -22.14 18.20
CA ALA A 858 -21.56 -23.30 19.05
C ALA A 858 -22.90 -24.01 18.75
N ALA A 859 -22.98 -25.30 19.02
CA ALA A 859 -24.22 -26.04 18.85
C ALA A 859 -24.35 -27.12 19.94
N ASN A 860 -25.60 -27.34 20.40
CA ASN A 860 -25.96 -28.36 21.34
C ASN A 860 -26.53 -29.60 20.64
N ASN A 861 -26.51 -30.72 21.33
CA ASN A 861 -27.20 -31.97 20.96
C ASN A 861 -26.95 -32.36 19.48
N ILE A 862 -25.71 -32.28 19.09
CA ILE A 862 -25.31 -32.70 17.73
C ILE A 862 -25.35 -34.25 17.61
N THR A 863 -25.68 -34.70 16.41
CA THR A 863 -25.80 -36.15 16.13
C THR A 863 -24.87 -36.55 14.99
N PHE A 864 -24.48 -37.83 14.98
CA PHE A 864 -23.56 -38.38 13.99
C PHE A 864 -24.15 -39.58 13.25
N SER A 865 -23.85 -39.69 11.97
CA SER A 865 -24.22 -40.81 11.12
C SER A 865 -23.00 -41.27 10.32
N PRO A 866 -22.50 -42.55 10.54
CA PRO A 866 -22.90 -43.48 11.61
C PRO A 866 -22.59 -42.94 13.03
N SER A 867 -23.11 -43.57 14.09
CA SER A 867 -22.89 -43.12 15.47
C SER A 867 -21.42 -43.20 15.88
N LEU A 868 -20.94 -42.28 16.73
CA LEU A 868 -19.54 -42.28 17.19
C LEU A 868 -19.17 -43.66 17.84
N SER A 869 -20.08 -44.20 18.64
CA SER A 869 -19.85 -45.46 19.37
C SER A 869 -19.73 -46.67 18.46
N SER A 870 -20.29 -46.66 17.23
CA SER A 870 -20.16 -47.75 16.28
C SER A 870 -18.83 -47.74 15.50
N GLU A 871 -18.20 -46.55 15.34
CA GLU A 871 -17.03 -46.39 14.46
C GLU A 871 -15.71 -46.14 15.21
N ILE A 872 -15.78 -45.48 16.39
CA ILE A 872 -14.56 -45.21 17.16
C ILE A 872 -14.09 -46.47 17.88
N ASN A 873 -13.04 -47.08 17.37
CA ASN A 873 -12.34 -48.20 18.01
C ASN A 873 -11.07 -47.67 18.70
N HIS A 874 -11.18 -47.24 19.96
CA HIS A 874 -10.12 -46.73 20.75
C HIS A 874 -10.04 -47.42 22.14
N ARG A 875 -8.95 -47.33 22.85
CA ARG A 875 -8.79 -47.90 24.19
C ARG A 875 -9.71 -47.25 25.23
N GLN A 876 -9.97 -45.94 25.07
CA GLN A 876 -10.94 -45.18 25.87
C GLN A 876 -12.33 -45.31 25.25
N SER A 877 -13.36 -45.30 26.09
CA SER A 877 -14.76 -45.24 25.64
C SER A 877 -15.04 -43.87 24.96
N VAL A 878 -16.05 -43.80 24.11
CA VAL A 878 -16.50 -42.59 23.48
C VAL A 878 -16.90 -41.53 24.52
N ALA A 879 -17.53 -41.97 25.63
CA ALA A 879 -17.88 -41.07 26.74
C ALA A 879 -16.67 -40.43 27.42
N GLU A 880 -15.60 -41.22 27.63
CA GLU A 880 -14.35 -40.68 28.18
C GLU A 880 -13.69 -39.68 27.22
N LEU A 881 -13.66 -40.00 25.92
CA LEU A 881 -13.12 -39.10 24.89
C LEU A 881 -13.91 -37.79 24.78
N LEU A 882 -15.25 -37.84 24.88
CA LEU A 882 -16.10 -36.65 24.88
C LEU A 882 -15.90 -35.79 26.13
N ALA A 883 -15.79 -36.43 27.29
CA ALA A 883 -15.53 -35.75 28.55
C ALA A 883 -14.14 -35.07 28.55
N GLU A 884 -13.17 -35.68 27.91
CA GLU A 884 -11.83 -35.08 27.72
C GLU A 884 -11.77 -34.04 26.60
N GLY A 885 -12.69 -34.06 25.66
CA GLY A 885 -12.75 -33.24 24.47
C GLY A 885 -11.92 -33.74 23.30
N MET A 886 -12.43 -33.53 22.09
CA MET A 886 -11.82 -33.93 20.81
C MET A 886 -11.82 -32.76 19.82
N ILE A 887 -11.05 -32.87 18.77
CA ILE A 887 -11.02 -31.89 17.65
C ILE A 887 -11.94 -32.42 16.55
N LEU A 888 -12.88 -31.59 16.09
CA LEU A 888 -13.80 -31.84 15.01
C LEU A 888 -13.49 -30.89 13.85
N GLY A 889 -13.33 -31.39 12.61
CA GLY A 889 -13.19 -30.57 11.41
C GLY A 889 -14.39 -30.70 10.49
N LEU A 890 -14.97 -29.56 10.08
CA LEU A 890 -15.93 -29.50 8.98
C LEU A 890 -15.16 -29.55 7.66
N VAL A 891 -15.16 -30.73 7.00
CA VAL A 891 -14.19 -31.03 5.92
C VAL A 891 -14.44 -30.23 4.64
N GLU A 892 -15.68 -29.85 4.35
CA GLU A 892 -16.04 -29.15 3.11
C GLU A 892 -16.10 -27.62 3.27
N ILE A 893 -15.84 -27.12 4.49
CA ILE A 893 -15.87 -25.69 4.79
C ILE A 893 -14.47 -25.27 5.26
N PRO A 894 -13.70 -24.54 4.42
CA PRO A 894 -12.41 -24.03 4.85
C PRO A 894 -12.58 -22.93 5.91
N GLU A 895 -11.61 -22.80 6.82
CA GLU A 895 -11.64 -21.84 7.92
C GLU A 895 -11.81 -20.38 7.46
N ASP A 896 -11.35 -20.06 6.27
CA ASP A 896 -11.41 -18.69 5.72
C ASP A 896 -12.66 -18.40 4.87
N SER A 897 -13.56 -19.36 4.68
CA SER A 897 -14.74 -19.19 3.82
C SER A 897 -15.71 -18.08 4.30
N MET A 898 -15.71 -17.79 5.61
CA MET A 898 -16.57 -16.79 6.22
C MET A 898 -15.79 -15.59 6.81
N GLN A 899 -14.51 -15.45 6.50
CA GLN A 899 -13.62 -14.47 7.14
C GLN A 899 -13.09 -13.44 6.14
N PRO A 900 -12.94 -12.16 6.52
CA PRO A 900 -13.40 -11.54 7.76
C PRO A 900 -14.93 -11.38 7.78
N PHE A 901 -15.53 -11.60 8.95
CA PHE A 901 -16.96 -11.36 9.15
C PHE A 901 -17.21 -9.84 9.23
N ALA A 902 -18.38 -9.37 8.77
CA ALA A 902 -18.71 -7.96 8.77
C ALA A 902 -18.60 -7.33 10.18
N GLU A 903 -18.02 -6.13 10.28
CA GLU A 903 -17.83 -5.42 11.56
C GLU A 903 -19.15 -5.00 12.21
N ARG A 904 -20.25 -4.96 11.46
CA ARG A 904 -21.58 -4.66 11.97
C ARG A 904 -22.46 -5.87 11.74
N ASN A 905 -23.14 -6.27 12.82
CA ASN A 905 -24.13 -7.29 12.77
C ASN A 905 -25.30 -6.78 11.91
N GLN A 906 -25.27 -7.16 10.66
CA GLN A 906 -26.48 -7.19 9.86
C GLN A 906 -27.14 -8.53 10.15
N ASP A 907 -28.44 -8.60 10.06
CA ASP A 907 -29.16 -9.86 10.22
C ASP A 907 -28.48 -10.96 9.43
N LEU A 908 -28.22 -12.09 10.08
CA LEU A 908 -27.60 -13.23 9.42
C LEU A 908 -28.44 -13.61 8.20
N ALA A 909 -27.79 -13.97 7.11
CA ALA A 909 -28.50 -14.43 5.92
C ALA A 909 -29.42 -15.60 6.26
N GLU A 910 -30.61 -15.65 5.66
CA GLU A 910 -31.61 -16.71 5.88
C GLU A 910 -31.00 -18.11 5.69
N GLU A 911 -30.10 -18.28 4.75
CA GLU A 911 -29.38 -19.52 4.45
C GLU A 911 -27.96 -19.57 5.07
N PHE A 912 -27.77 -18.92 6.26
CA PHE A 912 -26.47 -18.98 6.92
C PHE A 912 -26.02 -20.42 7.15
N PHE A 913 -24.77 -20.73 6.82
CA PHE A 913 -24.28 -22.11 6.77
C PHE A 913 -24.34 -22.86 8.10
N PHE A 914 -24.21 -22.15 9.23
CA PHE A 914 -24.21 -22.75 10.58
C PHE A 914 -25.57 -22.49 11.24
N ARG A 915 -26.52 -23.42 11.03
CA ARG A 915 -27.89 -23.33 11.54
C ARG A 915 -28.44 -24.71 11.93
N GLN A 916 -29.51 -24.71 12.70
CA GLN A 916 -30.20 -25.92 13.16
C GLN A 916 -30.54 -26.87 12.00
N GLY A 917 -30.28 -28.16 12.21
CA GLY A 917 -30.57 -29.22 11.25
C GLY A 917 -29.61 -29.31 10.06
N GLN A 918 -28.65 -28.39 9.95
CA GLN A 918 -27.66 -28.42 8.88
C GLN A 918 -26.71 -29.61 9.05
N LYS A 919 -26.35 -30.22 7.93
CA LYS A 919 -25.49 -31.41 7.88
C LYS A 919 -24.12 -31.03 7.32
N PHE A 920 -23.08 -31.66 7.92
CA PHE A 920 -21.70 -31.45 7.52
C PHE A 920 -20.94 -32.77 7.45
N LYS A 921 -20.08 -32.94 6.46
CA LYS A 921 -19.06 -33.98 6.48
C LYS A 921 -17.96 -33.59 7.48
N VAL A 922 -17.65 -34.51 8.36
CA VAL A 922 -16.72 -34.26 9.46
C VAL A 922 -15.68 -35.33 9.61
N LYS A 923 -14.51 -34.89 10.14
CA LYS A 923 -13.49 -35.78 10.72
C LYS A 923 -13.25 -35.40 12.16
N ILE A 924 -12.97 -36.41 12.99
CA ILE A 924 -12.71 -36.19 14.43
C ILE A 924 -11.37 -36.80 14.77
N TRP A 925 -10.57 -36.02 15.51
CA TRP A 925 -9.27 -36.40 16.03
C TRP A 925 -9.21 -36.31 17.53
N LYS A 926 -8.34 -37.12 18.15
CA LYS A 926 -8.03 -36.96 19.57
C LYS A 926 -7.27 -35.64 19.80
N ASP A 927 -7.61 -34.90 20.87
CA ASP A 927 -6.79 -33.77 21.29
C ASP A 927 -5.43 -34.26 21.82
N PRO A 928 -4.30 -33.79 21.28
CA PRO A 928 -2.96 -34.24 21.71
C PRO A 928 -2.64 -33.97 23.16
N LYS A 929 -3.24 -32.99 23.83
CA LYS A 929 -3.11 -32.64 25.26
C LYS A 929 -1.67 -32.34 25.73
N ASP A 930 -0.76 -32.01 24.87
CA ASP A 930 0.62 -31.64 25.23
C ASP A 930 0.85 -30.12 25.08
N ALA A 931 2.07 -29.63 25.30
CA ALA A 931 2.41 -28.24 25.16
C ALA A 931 2.20 -27.72 23.74
N ALA A 932 2.28 -28.57 22.72
CA ALA A 932 1.95 -28.24 21.33
C ALA A 932 0.45 -28.10 21.09
N ALA A 933 -0.39 -28.64 21.96
CA ALA A 933 -1.84 -28.56 21.86
C ALA A 933 -2.44 -27.15 22.09
N HIS A 934 -1.62 -26.18 22.36
CA HIS A 934 -2.06 -24.81 22.58
C HIS A 934 -1.57 -23.83 21.52
N GLY A 935 -0.64 -24.25 20.68
CA GLY A 935 0.04 -23.38 19.72
C GLY A 935 -0.40 -23.57 18.27
N PRO A 936 0.26 -22.87 17.38
CA PRO A 936 0.02 -22.92 15.93
C PRO A 936 0.15 -24.32 15.32
N GLY A 937 0.96 -25.19 15.91
CA GLY A 937 1.15 -26.57 15.45
C GLY A 937 0.00 -27.52 15.75
N LEU A 938 -1.01 -27.11 16.54
CA LEU A 938 -2.08 -28.02 17.01
C LEU A 938 -2.78 -28.77 15.88
N LEU A 939 -3.07 -28.13 14.78
CA LEU A 939 -3.82 -28.73 13.67
C LEU A 939 -2.90 -29.36 12.59
N LYS A 940 -1.60 -29.15 12.65
CA LYS A 940 -0.64 -29.68 11.65
C LYS A 940 -0.36 -31.17 11.84
N ASP A 941 -0.37 -31.66 13.08
CA ASP A 941 0.02 -33.02 13.45
C ASP A 941 -1.09 -33.79 14.17
N LEU A 942 -2.32 -33.67 13.69
CA LEU A 942 -3.47 -34.39 14.27
C LEU A 942 -3.38 -35.92 14.11
N GLY A 943 -2.54 -36.41 13.24
CA GLY A 943 -2.40 -37.84 12.98
C GLY A 943 -3.63 -38.44 12.28
N LYS A 944 -3.87 -39.73 12.53
CA LYS A 944 -5.03 -40.40 11.95
C LYS A 944 -6.31 -40.02 12.68
N HIS A 945 -7.36 -39.66 11.93
CA HIS A 945 -8.68 -39.39 12.51
C HIS A 945 -9.28 -40.65 13.15
N LEU A 946 -10.04 -40.42 14.21
CA LEU A 946 -10.78 -41.50 14.94
C LEU A 946 -12.12 -41.79 14.30
N TYR A 947 -12.71 -40.85 13.60
CA TYR A 947 -14.02 -40.90 12.98
C TYR A 947 -14.05 -40.09 11.70
N GLU A 948 -14.79 -40.57 10.70
CA GLU A 948 -15.19 -39.87 9.49
C GLU A 948 -16.64 -40.19 9.16
N GLY A 949 -17.48 -39.16 8.97
CA GLY A 949 -18.89 -39.31 8.73
C GLY A 949 -19.64 -38.01 8.55
N GLU A 950 -20.95 -38.01 8.79
CA GLU A 950 -21.82 -36.85 8.75
C GLU A 950 -22.23 -36.44 10.15
N MET A 951 -22.17 -35.15 10.43
CA MET A 951 -22.68 -34.51 11.64
C MET A 951 -23.92 -33.71 11.28
N THR A 952 -24.95 -33.73 12.12
CA THR A 952 -26.12 -32.88 12.03
C THR A 952 -26.17 -31.96 13.24
N LEU A 953 -26.30 -30.65 13.03
CA LEU A 953 -26.50 -29.69 14.10
C LEU A 953 -27.86 -29.88 14.73
N GLY A 954 -27.87 -29.97 16.06
CA GLY A 954 -29.09 -30.12 16.86
C GLY A 954 -29.81 -28.80 17.05
N GLU A 955 -30.53 -28.75 18.20
CA GLU A 955 -31.20 -27.53 18.69
C GLU A 955 -30.17 -26.57 19.31
N ASN A 956 -30.59 -25.31 19.61
CA ASN A 956 -29.77 -24.31 20.28
C ASN A 956 -28.43 -24.03 19.59
N VAL A 957 -28.51 -23.69 18.33
CA VAL A 957 -27.33 -23.22 17.56
C VAL A 957 -27.05 -21.77 17.92
N PHE A 958 -25.87 -21.52 18.46
CA PHE A 958 -25.40 -20.18 18.85
C PHE A 958 -24.50 -19.60 17.77
N VAL A 959 -24.84 -18.39 17.33
CA VAL A 959 -24.03 -17.58 16.44
C VAL A 959 -23.95 -16.19 17.01
N ASP A 960 -22.74 -15.69 17.32
CA ASP A 960 -22.52 -14.34 17.80
C ASP A 960 -21.35 -13.70 17.08
N ALA A 961 -21.63 -12.63 16.37
CA ALA A 961 -20.65 -11.79 15.71
C ALA A 961 -20.54 -10.39 16.35
N GLU A 962 -21.43 -10.01 17.28
CA GLU A 962 -21.42 -8.71 17.95
C GLU A 962 -20.53 -8.67 19.17
N GLY A 963 -20.67 -9.66 20.06
CA GLY A 963 -19.95 -9.68 21.33
C GLY A 963 -18.44 -9.64 21.16
N PRO A 964 -17.84 -10.37 20.20
CA PRO A 964 -16.43 -10.30 19.92
C PRO A 964 -15.94 -8.94 19.40
N ASN A 965 -16.82 -8.13 18.82
CA ASN A 965 -16.48 -6.92 18.05
C ASN A 965 -16.92 -5.61 18.71
N GLU A 966 -17.28 -5.61 19.99
CA GLU A 966 -17.80 -4.43 20.70
C GLU A 966 -16.78 -3.29 20.88
N ASP A 967 -15.48 -3.57 20.85
CA ASP A 967 -14.46 -2.54 21.00
C ASP A 967 -14.29 -1.75 19.69
N LYS A 968 -15.17 -0.80 19.52
CA LYS A 968 -15.12 0.12 18.38
C LYS A 968 -14.25 1.31 18.78
N LEU A 969 -13.41 1.76 17.88
CA LEU A 969 -12.59 2.98 18.01
C LEU A 969 -13.48 4.26 18.07
N LYS A 970 -14.70 4.15 18.60
CA LYS A 970 -15.73 5.20 18.62
C LYS A 970 -15.36 6.42 19.47
N ASP A 971 -14.43 6.25 20.39
CA ASP A 971 -13.97 7.29 21.31
C ASP A 971 -12.90 8.20 20.70
N ILE A 972 -12.44 7.93 19.46
CA ILE A 972 -11.28 8.62 18.89
C ILE A 972 -11.67 9.96 18.29
N LYS A 973 -12.86 10.13 17.74
CA LYS A 973 -13.26 11.36 17.04
C LYS A 973 -14.72 11.74 17.30
N VAL A 974 -14.94 13.04 17.50
CA VAL A 974 -16.26 13.63 17.41
C VAL A 974 -16.55 13.91 15.94
N GLU A 975 -17.55 13.25 15.39
CA GLU A 975 -17.97 13.48 14.00
C GLU A 975 -18.80 14.78 13.91
N SER A 976 -18.46 15.63 12.96
CA SER A 976 -19.23 16.81 12.59
C SER A 976 -19.65 16.70 11.12
N ASP A 977 -20.93 16.56 10.84
CA ASP A 977 -21.53 16.54 9.51
C ASP A 977 -21.92 17.94 8.98
N SER A 978 -21.56 18.98 9.72
CA SER A 978 -22.04 20.35 9.45
C SER A 978 -21.56 20.92 8.12
N TRP A 979 -20.37 20.54 7.62
CA TRP A 979 -19.83 21.08 6.38
C TRP A 979 -20.50 20.49 5.12
N GLN A 980 -20.94 19.23 5.18
CA GLN A 980 -21.66 18.59 4.08
C GLN A 980 -22.97 19.32 3.80
N ARG A 981 -23.70 19.67 4.84
CA ARG A 981 -24.92 20.51 4.70
C ARG A 981 -24.65 21.87 4.08
N LYS A 982 -23.53 22.51 4.44
CA LYS A 982 -23.10 23.77 3.80
C LYS A 982 -22.79 23.60 2.31
N LEU A 983 -22.18 22.48 1.92
CA LEU A 983 -21.91 22.17 0.51
C LEU A 983 -23.21 21.95 -0.28
N ASP A 984 -24.17 21.21 0.30
CA ASP A 984 -25.49 20.97 -0.27
C ASP A 984 -26.30 22.28 -0.40
N GLU A 985 -26.20 23.18 0.58
CA GLU A 985 -26.78 24.53 0.52
C GLU A 985 -26.23 25.34 -0.65
N VAL A 986 -24.90 25.28 -0.89
CA VAL A 986 -24.28 25.95 -2.04
C VAL A 986 -24.76 25.32 -3.35
N GLY A 987 -24.84 23.99 -3.44
CA GLY A 987 -25.40 23.27 -4.58
C GLY A 987 -26.85 23.71 -4.87
N SER A 988 -27.70 23.73 -3.84
CA SER A 988 -29.11 24.15 -3.95
C SER A 988 -29.29 25.62 -4.40
N LEU A 989 -28.36 26.50 -3.97
CA LEU A 989 -28.35 27.90 -4.45
C LEU A 989 -28.02 28.00 -5.95
N LEU A 990 -27.17 27.11 -6.46
CA LEU A 990 -26.77 27.10 -7.88
C LEU A 990 -27.82 26.43 -8.75
N ASP A 991 -28.48 25.39 -8.29
CA ASP A 991 -29.51 24.64 -9.01
C ASP A 991 -30.89 25.36 -9.04
N GLY A 992 -31.04 26.49 -8.33
CA GLY A 992 -32.29 27.22 -8.23
C GLY A 992 -33.40 26.47 -7.45
N THR A 993 -33.07 25.37 -6.81
CA THR A 993 -33.98 24.60 -5.96
C THR A 993 -33.86 25.12 -4.53
N HIS A 994 -34.75 26.06 -4.16
CA HIS A 994 -34.90 26.42 -2.75
C HIS A 994 -35.45 25.21 -1.98
N VAL A 995 -34.63 24.43 -1.35
CA VAL A 995 -35.09 23.51 -0.30
C VAL A 995 -35.43 24.37 0.90
N ASN A 996 -36.72 24.57 1.13
CA ASN A 996 -37.20 25.04 2.43
C ASN A 996 -36.87 23.99 3.48
N CYS A 997 -35.70 24.12 4.11
CA CYS A 997 -35.40 23.43 5.35
C CYS A 997 -36.20 24.13 6.45
N GLN A 998 -37.34 23.54 6.85
CA GLN A 998 -37.98 23.78 8.14
C GLN A 998 -37.28 23.03 9.24
#